data_8e638e5df87c7d22ef92c67e4969e96b
#
_entry.id   8e638e5df87c7d22ef92c67e4969e96b
#
_cell.length_a   1.000
_cell.length_b   1.000
_cell.length_c   1.000
_cell.angle_alpha   90.00
_cell.angle_beta   90.00
_cell.angle_gamma   90.00
#
_symmetry.space_group_name_H-M   'P 1'
#
loop_
_entity.id
_entity.type
_entity.pdbx_description
1 polymer ?
#
loop_
_entity_poly.entity_id
_entity_poly.type
_entity_poly.pdbx_seq_one_letter_code
_entity_poly.pdbx_strand_id
1 'polypeptide(L)'
;MKTAKESYVNLTVNPCKMCMPMGVCNALYGIKNCMTILHGSQGCSTYIRRHMATHYNEPVDIASSSLTEEGTVYGGENNLIKGLENLIKLYNPEVIGIATTCLAETIGEDVARLSKIFYEKHPESTVKLIPIKSPGYGGTQYGGYFTALRSVVENIEMDVTKNDKVNIITGPISSADTRELKEILEAFNIDYILLPDLSENLDGGHSKKYNRLPCSGTSIEDVKYMGGAKATVELTTFVKEEYSIGSYLKETYGVNNYRINIPRGLRDTDKFLRVLSEISGNKVPEKYKKQRGRYLDAMIDSHKYNAEARIAIFGEPDFVYSTARMAIENGVVPMIIATGDVCKGLEPSLRKEVDELSEQLFTEKCAIIDGADFKTIEKLVLDMNVNVMLGSSDGRRIEEKHKIPLVRASFPIHDRIGGQRILSIGYEGSLNLGDQITNVMLAKTEMTFRENIYNEFYDEEKIEETAVKDEEILRNEDTVIKEEKNMELKVISKEEVEEKTKTHPCFSCDSAHKYARMHLPIAPKCNISCNYCLRKFDCVNESRPGVTTEVLSPEEAFAKYKYVKSQMDNLKVVGIAGPGDALANFDNVRKTLELIREHDPEVTFCLSTNGLMLPFYAQELINLGVSHVTITMNAIDPKITANVYKYVDYLGVTYTGEEGAQILLNNQLSGLKYLADRGIMVKVNIVMLKGINDHHIEDITKKVKELGAGITNIMQMIPVKGSVFENMPLTTNKEIMDLRKKCEINIKQMYHCKQCRADAIGLLGDDQSQKFSKLTINTDKSEEKSLKFAVASKSGIGVDMHFGHASEFYIYEYKDGDVRYLEKRDVDKYCNGKEVCEEEEDKFAKLSKVVSDCNGVLCLRIGDEPKKKFKNMGIDVFMTCETIETAVEKAAEAILKGTEVKEILRA
;
A
#
# COMPACT_ATOMS: atom_id res chain seq x y z
N MET A 1 17.38 15.38 28.32
CA MET A 1 16.10 16.08 28.00
C MET A 1 16.11 16.39 26.51
N LYS A 2 15.40 15.62 25.70
CA LYS A 2 15.13 15.96 24.31
C LYS A 2 13.85 16.78 24.30
N THR A 3 13.97 18.07 24.00
CA THR A 3 12.83 18.96 23.79
C THR A 3 12.00 18.40 22.65
N ALA A 4 10.75 18.02 22.93
CA ALA A 4 9.77 17.71 21.92
C ALA A 4 9.66 18.95 20.99
N LYS A 5 10.02 18.80 19.73
CA LYS A 5 9.66 19.79 18.71
C LYS A 5 8.15 19.80 18.64
N GLU A 6 7.51 20.86 19.11
CA GLU A 6 6.13 21.16 18.79
C GLU A 6 6.02 21.22 17.27
N SER A 7 5.34 20.25 16.68
CA SER A 7 5.05 20.28 15.26
C SER A 7 4.00 21.37 15.04
N TYR A 8 4.37 22.45 14.36
CA TYR A 8 3.41 23.44 13.93
C TYR A 8 2.34 22.79 13.07
N VAL A 9 1.07 23.04 13.40
CA VAL A 9 -0.07 22.59 12.59
C VAL A 9 0.05 23.22 11.21
N ASN A 10 0.21 22.41 10.18
CA ASN A 10 0.24 22.89 8.81
C ASN A 10 -1.18 23.18 8.32
N LEU A 11 -1.58 24.46 8.31
CA LEU A 11 -2.91 24.91 7.91
C LEU A 11 -3.24 24.66 6.43
N THR A 12 -2.28 24.25 5.61
CA THR A 12 -2.45 23.97 4.18
C THR A 12 -2.74 22.49 3.90
N VAL A 13 -2.79 21.65 4.92
CA VAL A 13 -3.00 20.21 4.81
C VAL A 13 -4.32 19.82 5.47
N ASN A 14 -5.09 18.96 4.81
CA ASN A 14 -6.34 18.42 5.38
C ASN A 14 -6.04 17.57 6.62
N PRO A 15 -6.56 17.95 7.81
CA PRO A 15 -6.43 17.12 9.00
C PRO A 15 -7.33 15.89 8.90
N CYS A 16 -6.93 14.78 9.51
CA CYS A 16 -7.76 13.57 9.62
C CYS A 16 -8.81 13.72 10.75
N LYS A 17 -9.45 14.88 10.85
CA LYS A 17 -10.43 15.23 11.89
C LYS A 17 -11.40 16.32 11.44
N MET A 18 -12.57 16.33 12.05
CA MET A 18 -13.52 17.44 11.99
C MET A 18 -13.48 18.27 13.28
N CYS A 19 -14.05 19.48 13.23
CA CYS A 19 -14.07 20.37 14.38
C CYS A 19 -15.05 19.90 15.49
N MET A 20 -14.81 20.32 16.73
CA MET A 20 -15.59 19.93 17.90
C MET A 20 -17.11 20.21 17.76
N PRO A 21 -17.59 21.40 17.26
CA PRO A 21 -19.01 21.68 17.06
C PRO A 21 -19.73 20.71 16.13
N MET A 22 -19.01 20.07 15.17
CA MET A 22 -19.57 19.04 14.31
C MET A 22 -20.05 17.84 15.13
N GLY A 23 -19.23 17.36 16.08
CA GLY A 23 -19.60 16.28 16.96
C GLY A 23 -20.79 16.61 17.86
N VAL A 24 -20.85 17.87 18.36
CA VAL A 24 -22.02 18.34 19.13
C VAL A 24 -23.30 18.24 18.30
N CYS A 25 -23.28 18.75 17.06
CA CYS A 25 -24.45 18.70 16.20
C CYS A 25 -24.88 17.24 15.92
N ASN A 26 -23.93 16.35 15.67
CA ASN A 26 -24.20 14.95 15.41
C ASN A 26 -24.84 14.24 16.63
N ALA A 27 -24.30 14.46 17.83
CA ALA A 27 -24.82 13.89 19.07
C ALA A 27 -26.24 14.36 19.38
N LEU A 28 -26.51 15.65 19.23
CA LEU A 28 -27.82 16.25 19.56
C LEU A 28 -28.93 15.82 18.59
N TYR A 29 -28.60 15.38 17.36
CA TYR A 29 -29.60 14.76 16.48
C TYR A 29 -30.15 13.44 17.03
N GLY A 30 -29.46 12.79 17.95
CA GLY A 30 -29.96 11.62 18.67
C GLY A 30 -30.84 11.94 19.87
N ILE A 31 -31.11 13.20 20.17
CA ILE A 31 -32.04 13.64 21.24
C ILE A 31 -33.37 14.05 20.62
N LYS A 32 -34.44 13.48 21.14
CA LYS A 32 -35.82 13.76 20.65
C LYS A 32 -36.17 15.22 20.82
N ASN A 33 -36.82 15.83 19.82
CA ASN A 33 -37.27 17.20 19.77
C ASN A 33 -36.20 18.25 20.15
N CYS A 34 -34.91 17.92 19.83
CA CYS A 34 -33.78 18.81 20.12
C CYS A 34 -33.43 19.67 18.88
N MET A 35 -33.15 20.94 19.11
CA MET A 35 -32.62 21.85 18.13
C MET A 35 -31.22 22.32 18.52
N THR A 36 -30.29 22.34 17.59
CA THR A 36 -28.93 22.84 17.83
C THR A 36 -28.78 24.26 17.33
N ILE A 37 -28.31 25.17 18.20
CA ILE A 37 -27.86 26.50 17.82
C ILE A 37 -26.37 26.64 18.03
N LEU A 38 -25.64 27.00 16.96
CA LEU A 38 -24.24 27.37 17.06
C LEU A 38 -24.12 28.83 17.42
N HIS A 39 -23.60 29.09 18.62
CA HIS A 39 -23.27 30.45 19.04
C HIS A 39 -21.96 30.89 18.42
N GLY A 40 -22.07 31.64 17.32
CA GLY A 40 -20.95 32.06 16.50
C GLY A 40 -21.37 32.54 15.10
N SER A 41 -20.45 32.50 14.15
CA SER A 41 -20.72 32.96 12.78
C SER A 41 -21.58 31.98 11.98
N GLN A 42 -22.26 32.47 10.94
CA GLN A 42 -23.08 31.66 10.03
C GLN A 42 -22.26 30.61 9.25
N GLY A 43 -20.99 30.90 9.00
CA GLY A 43 -20.10 30.03 8.24
C GLY A 43 -19.95 28.65 8.88
N CYS A 44 -19.85 28.58 10.22
CA CYS A 44 -19.74 27.31 10.95
C CYS A 44 -21.00 26.44 10.75
N SER A 45 -22.18 27.03 10.89
CA SER A 45 -23.46 26.32 10.71
C SER A 45 -23.63 25.80 9.26
N THR A 46 -23.27 26.62 8.27
CA THR A 46 -23.34 26.25 6.86
C THR A 46 -22.41 25.08 6.52
N TYR A 47 -21.18 25.14 7.03
CA TYR A 47 -20.18 24.10 6.82
C TYR A 47 -20.63 22.76 7.44
N ILE A 48 -21.02 22.77 8.71
CA ILE A 48 -21.43 21.58 9.45
C ILE A 48 -22.68 20.97 8.81
N ARG A 49 -23.69 21.80 8.49
CA ARG A 49 -24.91 21.39 7.82
C ARG A 49 -24.60 20.69 6.49
N ARG A 50 -23.71 21.24 5.68
CA ARG A 50 -23.31 20.65 4.41
C ARG A 50 -22.73 19.26 4.60
N HIS A 51 -21.77 19.08 5.52
CA HIS A 51 -21.12 17.80 5.74
C HIS A 51 -22.07 16.74 6.28
N MET A 52 -22.94 17.09 7.23
CA MET A 52 -23.95 16.16 7.73
C MET A 52 -24.98 15.80 6.66
N ALA A 53 -25.53 16.78 5.93
CA ALA A 53 -26.51 16.54 4.88
C ALA A 53 -25.96 15.67 3.74
N THR A 54 -24.68 15.82 3.38
CA THR A 54 -24.05 14.98 2.34
C THR A 54 -23.73 13.56 2.82
N HIS A 55 -23.44 13.36 4.10
CA HIS A 55 -23.20 12.02 4.67
C HIS A 55 -24.50 11.23 4.82
N TYR A 56 -25.50 11.87 5.46
CA TYR A 56 -26.77 11.20 5.77
C TYR A 56 -27.76 11.18 4.60
N ASN A 57 -27.54 12.03 3.59
CA ASN A 57 -28.47 12.28 2.47
C ASN A 57 -29.88 12.71 2.94
N GLU A 58 -29.92 13.36 4.12
CA GLU A 58 -31.12 13.86 4.77
C GLU A 58 -31.03 15.38 4.99
N PRO A 59 -32.14 16.08 5.03
CA PRO A 59 -32.17 17.48 5.45
C PRO A 59 -31.68 17.61 6.91
N VAL A 60 -30.71 18.49 7.12
CA VAL A 60 -30.19 18.77 8.47
C VAL A 60 -30.43 20.22 8.82
N ASP A 61 -31.18 20.48 9.89
CA ASP A 61 -31.42 21.81 10.40
C ASP A 61 -30.46 22.15 11.56
N ILE A 62 -29.66 23.17 11.39
CA ILE A 62 -28.75 23.73 12.40
C ILE A 62 -28.89 25.23 12.37
N ALA A 63 -29.17 25.84 13.51
CA ALA A 63 -29.27 27.29 13.66
C ALA A 63 -27.92 27.95 13.96
N SER A 64 -27.85 29.26 13.74
CA SER A 64 -26.72 30.10 14.13
C SER A 64 -27.24 31.36 14.86
N SER A 65 -26.53 31.80 15.89
CA SER A 65 -26.76 33.10 16.51
C SER A 65 -26.28 34.26 15.62
N SER A 66 -25.60 33.95 14.53
CA SER A 66 -25.16 34.91 13.51
C SER A 66 -24.31 36.06 14.07
N LEU A 67 -23.30 35.71 14.87
CA LEU A 67 -22.36 36.72 15.35
C LEU A 67 -21.70 37.44 14.19
N THR A 68 -21.87 38.80 14.20
CA THR A 68 -21.25 39.74 13.27
C THR A 68 -20.02 40.38 13.91
N GLU A 69 -19.34 41.25 13.18
CA GLU A 69 -18.25 42.06 13.71
C GLU A 69 -18.67 42.86 14.95
N GLU A 70 -19.88 43.47 14.92
CA GLU A 70 -20.47 44.21 16.04
C GLU A 70 -20.66 43.30 17.27
N GLY A 71 -21.27 42.11 17.07
CA GLY A 71 -21.43 41.12 18.14
C GLY A 71 -20.11 40.60 18.68
N THR A 72 -19.03 40.58 17.85
CA THR A 72 -17.70 40.21 18.30
C THR A 72 -17.05 41.24 19.21
N VAL A 73 -17.37 42.53 19.03
CA VAL A 73 -16.80 43.64 19.82
C VAL A 73 -17.60 43.93 21.10
N TYR A 74 -18.94 43.89 21.00
CA TYR A 74 -19.84 44.29 22.09
C TYR A 74 -20.51 43.13 22.84
N GLY A 75 -20.24 41.90 22.45
CA GLY A 75 -20.84 40.68 22.99
C GLY A 75 -22.02 40.15 22.17
N GLY A 76 -22.24 38.84 22.23
CA GLY A 76 -23.24 38.12 21.46
C GLY A 76 -24.56 37.85 22.16
N GLU A 77 -24.80 38.42 23.37
CA GLU A 77 -25.99 38.20 24.18
C GLU A 77 -27.29 38.45 23.38
N ASN A 78 -27.41 39.63 22.75
CA ASN A 78 -28.59 39.95 21.98
C ASN A 78 -28.84 39.01 20.78
N ASN A 79 -27.76 38.60 20.11
CA ASN A 79 -27.80 37.65 19.00
C ASN A 79 -28.31 36.31 19.48
N LEU A 80 -27.79 35.81 20.59
CA LEU A 80 -28.21 34.52 21.14
C LEU A 80 -29.68 34.53 21.61
N ILE A 81 -30.08 35.55 22.42
CA ILE A 81 -31.44 35.66 22.94
C ILE A 81 -32.45 35.72 21.78
N LYS A 82 -32.23 36.57 20.79
CA LYS A 82 -33.08 36.68 19.60
C LYS A 82 -33.09 35.38 18.79
N GLY A 83 -31.94 34.67 18.69
CA GLY A 83 -31.84 33.37 18.08
C GLY A 83 -32.70 32.33 18.77
N LEU A 84 -32.68 32.26 20.09
CA LEU A 84 -33.47 31.37 20.92
C LEU A 84 -34.99 31.65 20.77
N GLU A 85 -35.41 32.93 20.86
CA GLU A 85 -36.80 33.37 20.64
C GLU A 85 -37.33 32.92 19.27
N ASN A 86 -36.52 33.13 18.22
CA ASN A 86 -36.87 32.72 16.86
C ASN A 86 -37.01 31.21 16.71
N LEU A 87 -36.08 30.43 17.33
CA LEU A 87 -36.13 28.97 17.29
C LEU A 87 -37.36 28.42 17.99
N ILE A 88 -37.67 28.91 19.17
CA ILE A 88 -38.88 28.51 19.94
C ILE A 88 -40.14 28.78 19.12
N LYS A 89 -40.22 29.96 18.52
CA LYS A 89 -41.37 30.34 17.69
C LYS A 89 -41.51 29.49 16.42
N LEU A 90 -40.42 29.12 15.77
CA LEU A 90 -40.42 28.42 14.47
C LEU A 90 -40.51 26.91 14.58
N TYR A 91 -39.85 26.33 15.58
CA TYR A 91 -39.67 24.88 15.70
C TYR A 91 -40.37 24.27 16.90
N ASN A 92 -40.69 25.07 17.93
CA ASN A 92 -41.23 24.60 19.20
C ASN A 92 -40.53 23.40 19.78
N PRO A 93 -39.16 23.45 19.99
CA PRO A 93 -38.39 22.36 20.50
C PRO A 93 -38.62 22.12 21.99
N GLU A 94 -38.40 20.90 22.46
CA GLU A 94 -38.33 20.60 23.88
C GLU A 94 -36.96 20.95 24.47
N VAL A 95 -35.90 20.80 23.65
CA VAL A 95 -34.51 21.06 24.01
C VAL A 95 -33.84 21.92 22.99
N ILE A 96 -32.99 22.85 23.44
CA ILE A 96 -32.06 23.58 22.58
C ILE A 96 -30.65 23.39 23.13
N GLY A 97 -29.79 22.75 22.34
CA GLY A 97 -28.36 22.69 22.61
C GLY A 97 -27.66 23.95 22.09
N ILE A 98 -27.03 24.69 22.99
CA ILE A 98 -26.27 25.92 22.65
C ILE A 98 -24.79 25.56 22.59
N ALA A 99 -24.31 25.36 21.39
CA ALA A 99 -22.91 24.98 21.14
C ALA A 99 -22.06 26.22 20.81
N THR A 100 -20.98 26.46 21.55
CA THR A 100 -20.05 27.53 21.22
C THR A 100 -19.19 27.21 20.03
N THR A 101 -18.88 28.22 19.23
CA THR A 101 -17.83 28.11 18.19
C THR A 101 -16.52 28.76 18.67
N CYS A 102 -15.44 28.63 17.87
CA CYS A 102 -14.17 29.27 18.13
C CYS A 102 -14.32 30.77 18.41
N LEU A 103 -15.19 31.48 17.68
CA LEU A 103 -15.43 32.89 17.80
C LEU A 103 -15.99 33.23 19.17
N ALA A 104 -17.08 32.58 19.58
CA ALA A 104 -17.74 32.83 20.87
C ALA A 104 -16.79 32.57 22.07
N GLU A 105 -16.07 31.48 22.04
CA GLU A 105 -15.10 31.17 23.11
C GLU A 105 -13.91 32.13 23.13
N THR A 106 -13.42 32.57 21.96
CA THR A 106 -12.30 33.52 21.90
C THR A 106 -12.65 34.89 22.46
N ILE A 107 -13.90 35.34 22.26
CA ILE A 107 -14.36 36.62 22.85
C ILE A 107 -14.84 36.49 24.31
N GLY A 108 -14.83 35.25 24.86
CA GLY A 108 -15.14 34.99 26.27
C GLY A 108 -16.65 34.93 26.60
N GLU A 109 -17.48 34.51 25.62
CA GLU A 109 -18.93 34.32 25.85
C GLU A 109 -19.21 33.15 26.83
N ASP A 110 -19.99 33.46 27.85
CA ASP A 110 -20.46 32.46 28.82
C ASP A 110 -21.90 32.05 28.52
N VAL A 111 -22.06 31.00 27.70
CA VAL A 111 -23.39 30.52 27.29
C VAL A 111 -24.22 29.96 28.44
N ALA A 112 -23.61 29.52 29.55
CA ALA A 112 -24.35 29.10 30.75
C ALA A 112 -24.98 30.32 31.45
N ARG A 113 -24.22 31.46 31.56
CA ARG A 113 -24.76 32.73 32.05
C ARG A 113 -25.84 33.28 31.13
N LEU A 114 -25.63 33.21 29.81
CA LEU A 114 -26.60 33.70 28.82
C LEU A 114 -27.90 32.87 28.86
N SER A 115 -27.82 31.59 29.12
CA SER A 115 -29.01 30.74 29.30
C SER A 115 -29.82 31.16 30.53
N LYS A 116 -29.19 31.55 31.64
CA LYS A 116 -29.88 32.06 32.82
C LYS A 116 -30.57 33.41 32.50
N ILE A 117 -29.90 34.31 31.81
CA ILE A 117 -30.49 35.60 31.36
C ILE A 117 -31.70 35.35 30.47
N PHE A 118 -31.68 34.35 29.61
CA PHE A 118 -32.82 33.99 28.81
C PHE A 118 -34.01 33.62 29.68
N TYR A 119 -33.85 32.74 30.69
CA TYR A 119 -34.94 32.38 31.60
C TYR A 119 -35.45 33.54 32.47
N GLU A 120 -34.57 34.49 32.85
CA GLU A 120 -34.98 35.72 33.55
C GLU A 120 -35.88 36.59 32.67
N LYS A 121 -35.61 36.66 31.36
CA LYS A 121 -36.40 37.38 30.37
C LYS A 121 -37.67 36.66 29.95
N HIS A 122 -37.65 35.30 30.01
CA HIS A 122 -38.73 34.42 29.56
C HIS A 122 -39.09 33.38 30.61
N PRO A 123 -39.60 33.77 31.78
CA PRO A 123 -39.90 32.85 32.89
C PRO A 123 -41.01 31.82 32.54
N GLU A 124 -41.82 32.09 31.50
CA GLU A 124 -42.83 31.19 30.98
C GLU A 124 -42.27 30.06 30.11
N SER A 125 -41.02 30.12 29.69
CA SER A 125 -40.40 29.15 28.78
C SER A 125 -40.20 27.80 29.44
N THR A 126 -40.74 26.77 28.82
CA THR A 126 -40.55 25.35 29.25
C THR A 126 -39.44 24.65 28.51
N VAL A 127 -38.81 25.30 27.52
CA VAL A 127 -37.75 24.72 26.69
C VAL A 127 -36.49 24.56 27.54
N LYS A 128 -35.88 23.38 27.47
CA LYS A 128 -34.63 23.10 28.18
C LYS A 128 -33.43 23.58 27.37
N LEU A 129 -32.65 24.52 27.91
CA LEU A 129 -31.42 25.00 27.33
C LEU A 129 -30.24 24.21 27.88
N ILE A 130 -29.41 23.68 26.99
CA ILE A 130 -28.19 22.92 27.30
C ILE A 130 -26.97 23.70 26.81
N PRO A 131 -26.22 24.38 27.69
CA PRO A 131 -25.00 25.08 27.33
C PRO A 131 -23.85 24.09 27.10
N ILE A 132 -23.17 24.19 25.94
CA ILE A 132 -22.10 23.26 25.52
C ILE A 132 -20.91 24.06 25.03
N LYS A 133 -19.78 23.93 25.73
CA LYS A 133 -18.52 24.52 25.31
C LYS A 133 -17.84 23.63 24.28
N SER A 134 -17.68 24.12 23.04
CA SER A 134 -17.17 23.30 21.92
C SER A 134 -16.31 24.07 20.91
N PRO A 135 -15.29 24.84 21.37
CA PRO A 135 -14.41 25.51 20.42
C PRO A 135 -13.63 24.52 19.56
N GLY A 136 -13.53 24.79 18.25
CA GLY A 136 -12.84 23.88 17.33
C GLY A 136 -11.35 23.67 17.63
N TYR A 137 -10.71 24.59 18.35
CA TYR A 137 -9.35 24.44 18.86
C TYR A 137 -9.26 23.67 20.19
N GLY A 138 -10.39 23.41 20.85
CA GLY A 138 -10.46 22.68 22.12
C GLY A 138 -10.47 21.16 21.96
N GLY A 139 -10.72 20.66 20.76
CA GLY A 139 -10.80 19.22 20.48
C GLY A 139 -11.24 18.88 19.06
N THR A 140 -11.65 17.66 18.88
CA THR A 140 -12.16 17.12 17.63
C THR A 140 -13.67 16.84 17.70
N GLN A 141 -14.27 16.43 16.60
CA GLN A 141 -15.67 15.99 16.59
C GLN A 141 -15.92 14.86 17.61
N TYR A 142 -14.96 13.96 17.84
CA TYR A 142 -15.05 12.90 18.84
C TYR A 142 -15.23 13.47 20.24
N GLY A 143 -14.36 14.42 20.64
CA GLY A 143 -14.50 15.10 21.93
C GLY A 143 -15.80 15.90 22.04
N GLY A 144 -16.19 16.59 20.96
CA GLY A 144 -17.45 17.37 20.89
C GLY A 144 -18.70 16.51 21.05
N TYR A 145 -18.71 15.32 20.48
CA TYR A 145 -19.80 14.36 20.60
C TYR A 145 -20.06 13.98 22.08
N PHE A 146 -19.03 13.54 22.78
CA PHE A 146 -19.18 13.17 24.21
C PHE A 146 -19.41 14.37 25.11
N THR A 147 -18.82 15.53 24.81
CA THR A 147 -19.09 16.77 25.55
C THR A 147 -20.56 17.14 25.47
N ALA A 148 -21.21 17.01 24.30
CA ALA A 148 -22.62 17.30 24.14
C ALA A 148 -23.48 16.36 24.98
N LEU A 149 -23.26 15.06 24.88
CA LEU A 149 -24.01 14.06 25.63
C LEU A 149 -23.81 14.22 27.15
N ARG A 150 -22.59 14.51 27.58
CA ARG A 150 -22.30 14.82 28.97
C ARG A 150 -23.04 16.05 29.47
N SER A 151 -23.05 17.13 28.67
CA SER A 151 -23.78 18.35 28.99
C SER A 151 -25.29 18.11 29.08
N VAL A 152 -25.86 17.25 28.24
CA VAL A 152 -27.28 16.86 28.33
C VAL A 152 -27.53 16.20 29.68
N VAL A 153 -26.74 15.18 30.06
CA VAL A 153 -26.93 14.42 31.31
C VAL A 153 -26.72 15.29 32.54
N GLU A 154 -25.76 16.22 32.54
CA GLU A 154 -25.49 17.13 33.66
C GLU A 154 -26.56 18.22 33.86
N ASN A 155 -27.23 18.63 32.78
CA ASN A 155 -28.23 19.69 32.89
C ASN A 155 -29.66 19.17 33.06
N ILE A 156 -29.86 17.86 33.19
CA ILE A 156 -31.15 17.25 33.47
C ILE A 156 -31.18 16.77 34.94
N GLU A 157 -32.24 17.13 35.67
CA GLU A 157 -32.48 16.66 37.01
C GLU A 157 -32.80 15.16 36.98
N MET A 158 -31.98 14.34 37.66
CA MET A 158 -32.09 12.89 37.65
C MET A 158 -33.09 12.35 38.67
N ASP A 159 -33.93 11.42 38.26
CA ASP A 159 -34.66 10.56 39.14
C ASP A 159 -33.76 9.41 39.61
N VAL A 160 -33.43 9.38 40.88
CA VAL A 160 -32.55 8.37 41.51
C VAL A 160 -33.28 7.13 41.96
N THR A 161 -34.61 7.07 41.74
CA THR A 161 -35.41 5.87 42.05
C THR A 161 -34.88 4.70 41.24
N LYS A 162 -34.52 3.62 41.93
CA LYS A 162 -33.97 2.44 41.28
C LYS A 162 -34.94 1.85 40.27
N ASN A 163 -34.48 1.54 39.11
CA ASN A 163 -35.22 0.95 38.01
C ASN A 163 -34.39 -0.17 37.33
N ASP A 164 -35.05 -0.97 36.50
CA ASP A 164 -34.43 -2.11 35.82
C ASP A 164 -33.80 -1.75 34.48
N LYS A 165 -33.80 -0.48 34.09
CA LYS A 165 -33.24 -0.01 32.82
C LYS A 165 -31.72 -0.08 32.81
N VAL A 166 -31.16 -0.29 31.64
CA VAL A 166 -29.71 -0.27 31.40
C VAL A 166 -29.38 0.94 30.50
N ASN A 167 -28.52 1.80 30.98
CA ASN A 167 -28.01 2.90 30.13
C ASN A 167 -27.03 2.36 29.10
N ILE A 168 -27.24 2.65 27.84
CA ILE A 168 -26.31 2.32 26.75
C ILE A 168 -25.79 3.62 26.16
N ILE A 169 -24.50 3.89 26.33
CA ILE A 169 -23.85 5.10 25.81
C ILE A 169 -23.02 4.69 24.59
N THR A 170 -23.28 5.32 23.48
CA THR A 170 -22.52 5.02 22.23
C THR A 170 -21.62 6.17 21.84
N GLY A 171 -20.47 5.83 21.23
CA GLY A 171 -19.70 6.76 20.42
C GLY A 171 -20.37 7.02 19.06
N PRO A 172 -19.68 7.74 18.15
CA PRO A 172 -20.19 7.97 16.79
C PRO A 172 -20.24 6.65 16.01
N ILE A 173 -21.42 6.06 15.90
CA ILE A 173 -21.72 4.87 15.09
C ILE A 173 -22.83 5.20 14.08
N SER A 174 -23.04 4.35 13.08
CA SER A 174 -24.05 4.54 12.06
C SER A 174 -25.48 4.34 12.59
N SER A 175 -26.47 4.84 11.85
CA SER A 175 -27.88 4.56 12.16
C SER A 175 -28.20 3.06 12.08
N ALA A 176 -27.56 2.34 11.15
CA ALA A 176 -27.69 0.89 11.05
C ALA A 176 -27.08 0.17 12.25
N ASP A 177 -25.89 0.60 12.72
CA ASP A 177 -25.29 0.09 13.94
C ASP A 177 -26.18 0.34 15.16
N THR A 178 -26.80 1.53 15.23
CA THR A 178 -27.74 1.87 16.31
C THR A 178 -28.96 0.94 16.33
N ARG A 179 -29.49 0.59 15.15
CA ARG A 179 -30.60 -0.40 15.04
C ARG A 179 -30.17 -1.79 15.47
N GLU A 180 -28.98 -2.25 15.05
CA GLU A 180 -28.46 -3.57 15.49
C GLU A 180 -28.27 -3.64 17.00
N LEU A 181 -27.80 -2.54 17.67
CA LEU A 181 -27.73 -2.49 19.12
C LEU A 181 -29.09 -2.68 19.76
N LYS A 182 -30.14 -2.03 19.25
CA LYS A 182 -31.52 -2.16 19.75
C LYS A 182 -32.02 -3.60 19.60
N GLU A 183 -31.78 -4.24 18.44
CA GLU A 183 -32.14 -5.65 18.24
C GLU A 183 -31.41 -6.59 19.19
N ILE A 184 -30.13 -6.32 19.47
CA ILE A 184 -29.36 -7.11 20.44
C ILE A 184 -29.96 -6.97 21.84
N LEU A 185 -30.24 -5.76 22.29
CA LEU A 185 -30.81 -5.48 23.61
C LEU A 185 -32.20 -6.10 23.81
N GLU A 186 -33.06 -5.96 22.80
CA GLU A 186 -34.40 -6.58 22.76
C GLU A 186 -34.32 -8.10 22.82
N ALA A 187 -33.35 -8.72 22.11
CA ALA A 187 -33.17 -10.17 22.14
C ALA A 187 -32.71 -10.69 23.51
N PHE A 188 -32.07 -9.84 24.33
CA PHE A 188 -31.73 -10.15 25.74
C PHE A 188 -32.85 -9.80 26.71
N ASN A 189 -34.00 -9.25 26.24
CA ASN A 189 -35.08 -8.72 27.06
C ASN A 189 -34.59 -7.67 28.07
N ILE A 190 -33.72 -6.76 27.64
CA ILE A 190 -33.19 -5.65 28.41
C ILE A 190 -34.04 -4.42 28.13
N ASP A 191 -34.64 -3.82 29.15
CA ASP A 191 -35.20 -2.47 29.09
C ASP A 191 -34.02 -1.48 29.13
N TYR A 192 -33.91 -0.59 28.17
CA TYR A 192 -32.72 0.23 28.00
C TYR A 192 -33.03 1.72 27.77
N ILE A 193 -32.05 2.55 28.06
CA ILE A 193 -31.97 3.97 27.65
C ILE A 193 -30.75 4.10 26.76
N LEU A 194 -30.98 4.31 25.47
CA LEU A 194 -29.91 4.45 24.48
C LEU A 194 -29.60 5.94 24.31
N LEU A 195 -28.34 6.35 24.51
CA LEU A 195 -27.91 7.73 24.44
C LEU A 195 -26.63 7.87 23.60
N PRO A 196 -26.69 8.58 22.46
CA PRO A 196 -27.89 9.07 21.78
C PRO A 196 -28.54 7.96 20.91
N ASP A 197 -29.79 8.12 20.52
CA ASP A 197 -30.45 7.23 19.59
C ASP A 197 -30.58 7.87 18.20
N LEU A 198 -29.72 7.47 17.28
CA LEU A 198 -29.67 7.93 15.90
C LEU A 198 -30.37 6.97 14.92
N SER A 199 -31.08 5.95 15.43
CA SER A 199 -31.64 4.85 14.60
C SER A 199 -32.58 5.32 13.51
N GLU A 200 -33.41 6.35 13.78
CA GLU A 200 -34.48 6.78 12.90
C GLU A 200 -34.42 8.27 12.49
N ASN A 201 -33.55 9.07 13.08
CA ASN A 201 -33.55 10.53 12.83
C ASN A 201 -32.76 10.91 11.55
N LEU A 202 -31.71 10.18 11.21
CA LEU A 202 -30.82 10.47 10.07
C LEU A 202 -30.85 9.34 9.02
N ASP A 203 -31.73 8.39 9.15
CA ASP A 203 -32.03 7.30 8.22
C ASP A 203 -33.41 6.69 8.53
N GLY A 204 -34.41 7.54 8.71
CA GLY A 204 -35.78 7.13 9.03
C GLY A 204 -36.59 6.67 7.82
N GLY A 205 -37.74 6.04 8.10
CA GLY A 205 -38.67 5.65 7.07
C GLY A 205 -39.31 6.86 6.34
N HIS A 206 -39.77 6.65 5.10
CA HIS A 206 -40.41 7.69 4.31
C HIS A 206 -41.62 8.30 5.03
N SER A 207 -41.61 9.62 5.23
CA SER A 207 -42.72 10.36 5.83
C SER A 207 -43.41 11.27 4.82
N LYS A 208 -44.74 11.36 4.91
CA LYS A 208 -45.54 12.28 4.06
C LYS A 208 -45.34 13.75 4.46
N LYS A 209 -44.86 14.01 5.67
CA LYS A 209 -44.60 15.36 6.18
C LYS A 209 -43.13 15.46 6.59
N TYR A 210 -42.45 16.51 6.17
CA TYR A 210 -41.14 16.83 6.66
C TYR A 210 -41.19 17.30 8.12
N ASN A 211 -40.52 16.56 8.98
CA ASN A 211 -40.35 16.92 10.38
C ASN A 211 -39.08 17.75 10.51
N ARG A 212 -39.19 18.99 10.97
CA ARG A 212 -38.06 19.91 11.12
C ARG A 212 -37.17 19.58 12.29
N LEU A 213 -37.69 18.85 13.28
CA LEU A 213 -36.94 18.39 14.47
C LEU A 213 -36.84 16.87 14.44
N PRO A 214 -35.79 16.31 15.07
CA PRO A 214 -35.73 14.89 15.32
C PRO A 214 -36.96 14.41 16.11
N CYS A 215 -37.80 13.63 15.46
CA CYS A 215 -39.03 13.14 16.11
C CYS A 215 -38.86 11.83 16.85
N SER A 216 -37.76 11.12 16.58
CA SER A 216 -37.27 9.95 17.28
C SER A 216 -36.03 10.33 18.13
N GLY A 217 -35.43 9.37 18.78
CA GLY A 217 -34.24 9.62 19.60
C GLY A 217 -34.52 9.51 21.08
N THR A 218 -33.48 9.73 21.89
CA THR A 218 -33.53 9.67 23.35
C THR A 218 -34.36 10.84 23.88
N SER A 219 -35.42 10.55 24.60
CA SER A 219 -36.22 11.61 25.24
C SER A 219 -35.56 12.17 26.49
N ILE A 220 -35.83 13.42 26.84
CA ILE A 220 -35.37 14.01 28.12
C ILE A 220 -35.94 13.25 29.32
N GLU A 221 -37.15 12.74 29.16
CA GLU A 221 -37.77 11.91 30.19
C GLU A 221 -36.99 10.61 30.46
N ASP A 222 -36.51 9.94 29.38
CA ASP A 222 -35.64 8.77 29.55
C ASP A 222 -34.30 9.14 30.21
N VAL A 223 -33.72 10.28 29.83
CA VAL A 223 -32.45 10.76 30.44
C VAL A 223 -32.64 10.94 31.98
N LYS A 224 -33.80 11.39 32.47
CA LYS A 224 -34.04 11.53 33.90
C LYS A 224 -33.88 10.21 34.68
N TYR A 225 -34.27 9.07 34.09
CA TYR A 225 -34.16 7.77 34.75
C TYR A 225 -32.77 7.17 34.76
N MET A 226 -31.80 7.76 34.06
CA MET A 226 -30.45 7.23 33.98
C MET A 226 -29.75 7.16 35.34
N GLY A 227 -30.07 8.10 36.28
CA GLY A 227 -29.53 8.14 37.65
C GLY A 227 -29.95 6.99 38.53
N GLY A 228 -31.11 6.36 38.25
CA GLY A 228 -31.62 5.20 38.96
C GLY A 228 -31.37 3.85 38.27
N ALA A 229 -30.74 3.82 37.10
CA ALA A 229 -30.60 2.64 36.26
C ALA A 229 -29.83 1.50 36.94
N LYS A 230 -30.08 0.27 36.50
CA LYS A 230 -29.42 -0.96 37.00
C LYS A 230 -27.92 -0.95 36.69
N ALA A 231 -27.54 -0.51 35.51
CA ALA A 231 -26.15 -0.40 35.06
C ALA A 231 -26.02 0.58 33.89
N THR A 232 -24.80 0.99 33.61
CA THR A 232 -24.42 1.70 32.41
C THR A 232 -23.44 0.84 31.60
N VAL A 233 -23.63 0.71 30.27
CA VAL A 233 -22.69 0.12 29.32
C VAL A 233 -22.23 1.25 28.42
N GLU A 234 -20.96 1.61 28.49
CA GLU A 234 -20.36 2.69 27.73
C GLU A 234 -19.46 2.11 26.64
N LEU A 235 -19.91 2.20 25.38
CA LEU A 235 -19.25 1.64 24.19
C LEU A 235 -18.16 2.59 23.67
N THR A 236 -17.11 2.74 24.43
CA THR A 236 -15.94 3.58 24.12
C THR A 236 -14.72 3.11 24.89
N THR A 237 -13.54 3.28 24.30
CA THR A 237 -12.25 2.96 24.93
C THR A 237 -11.53 4.23 25.35
N PHE A 238 -11.58 5.27 24.51
CA PHE A 238 -10.68 6.42 24.60
C PHE A 238 -11.34 7.73 25.03
N VAL A 239 -12.65 7.72 25.37
CA VAL A 239 -13.26 8.94 25.92
C VAL A 239 -12.54 9.35 27.22
N LYS A 240 -12.20 10.64 27.31
CA LYS A 240 -11.58 11.18 28.52
C LYS A 240 -12.57 11.10 29.72
N GLU A 241 -12.05 10.88 30.93
CA GLU A 241 -12.89 10.76 32.12
C GLU A 241 -13.81 11.98 32.33
N GLU A 242 -13.32 13.20 32.01
CA GLU A 242 -14.11 14.44 32.07
C GLU A 242 -15.34 14.45 31.16
N TYR A 243 -15.36 13.61 30.10
CA TYR A 243 -16.47 13.50 29.15
C TYR A 243 -17.24 12.17 29.28
N SER A 244 -16.74 11.21 30.07
CA SER A 244 -17.39 9.94 30.29
C SER A 244 -18.69 10.12 31.09
N ILE A 245 -19.78 9.69 30.47
CA ILE A 245 -21.10 9.71 31.10
C ILE A 245 -21.22 8.58 32.12
N GLY A 246 -20.67 7.41 31.78
CA GLY A 246 -20.67 6.25 32.68
C GLY A 246 -19.91 6.51 33.97
N SER A 247 -18.74 7.18 33.91
CA SER A 247 -17.99 7.60 35.09
C SER A 247 -18.78 8.60 35.94
N TYR A 248 -19.42 9.58 35.28
CA TYR A 248 -20.26 10.54 36.01
C TYR A 248 -21.43 9.89 36.75
N LEU A 249 -22.18 9.03 36.07
CA LEU A 249 -23.32 8.34 36.69
C LEU A 249 -22.87 7.44 37.84
N LYS A 250 -21.68 6.83 37.71
CA LYS A 250 -21.09 6.02 38.77
C LYS A 250 -20.69 6.87 39.99
N GLU A 251 -19.97 7.99 39.77
CA GLU A 251 -19.47 8.86 40.83
C GLU A 251 -20.59 9.60 41.53
N THR A 252 -21.58 10.10 40.77
CA THR A 252 -22.63 10.95 41.30
C THR A 252 -23.82 10.16 41.87
N TYR A 253 -24.21 9.08 41.20
CA TYR A 253 -25.45 8.34 41.49
C TYR A 253 -25.22 6.86 41.87
N GLY A 254 -23.95 6.37 41.82
CA GLY A 254 -23.60 5.00 42.17
C GLY A 254 -24.08 3.95 41.17
N VAL A 255 -24.33 4.32 39.91
CA VAL A 255 -24.70 3.38 38.84
C VAL A 255 -23.46 2.67 38.33
N ASN A 256 -23.43 1.33 38.35
CA ASN A 256 -22.28 0.57 37.86
C ASN A 256 -22.00 0.87 36.38
N ASN A 257 -20.74 1.10 36.04
CA ASN A 257 -20.31 1.37 34.67
C ASN A 257 -19.46 0.23 34.09
N TYR A 258 -19.90 -0.35 32.96
CA TYR A 258 -19.18 -1.33 32.16
C TYR A 258 -18.65 -0.58 30.91
N ARG A 259 -17.39 -0.15 30.96
CA ARG A 259 -16.73 0.49 29.82
C ARG A 259 -16.08 -0.57 28.96
N ILE A 260 -16.53 -0.70 27.71
CA ILE A 260 -16.10 -1.74 26.78
C ILE A 260 -15.94 -1.16 25.37
N ASN A 261 -15.19 -1.88 24.54
CA ASN A 261 -14.97 -1.47 23.15
C ASN A 261 -16.26 -1.52 22.33
N ILE A 262 -16.29 -0.79 21.22
CA ILE A 262 -17.33 -0.98 20.20
C ILE A 262 -17.31 -2.48 19.80
N PRO A 263 -18.47 -3.17 19.82
CA PRO A 263 -18.55 -4.61 19.53
C PRO A 263 -18.33 -4.91 18.05
N ARG A 264 -17.09 -4.87 17.61
CA ARG A 264 -16.65 -5.19 16.26
C ARG A 264 -15.61 -6.31 16.29
N GLY A 265 -15.71 -7.24 15.32
CA GLY A 265 -14.92 -8.46 15.34
C GLY A 265 -15.45 -9.51 16.33
N LEU A 266 -14.72 -10.61 16.45
CA LEU A 266 -15.11 -11.75 17.27
C LEU A 266 -15.01 -11.44 18.77
N ARG A 267 -13.82 -11.01 19.21
CA ARG A 267 -13.50 -10.86 20.64
C ARG A 267 -14.34 -9.77 21.32
N ASP A 268 -14.48 -8.63 20.68
CA ASP A 268 -15.19 -7.48 21.27
C ASP A 268 -16.70 -7.69 21.23
N THR A 269 -17.25 -8.37 20.21
CA THR A 269 -18.65 -8.81 20.17
C THR A 269 -18.93 -9.88 21.24
N ASP A 270 -18.07 -10.89 21.38
CA ASP A 270 -18.17 -11.91 22.45
C ASP A 270 -18.19 -11.25 23.84
N LYS A 271 -17.32 -10.25 24.06
CA LYS A 271 -17.26 -9.51 25.33
C LYS A 271 -18.53 -8.73 25.61
N PHE A 272 -19.05 -8.02 24.61
CA PHE A 272 -20.30 -7.26 24.72
C PHE A 272 -21.48 -8.17 25.08
N LEU A 273 -21.71 -9.27 24.36
CA LEU A 273 -22.80 -10.20 24.64
C LEU A 273 -22.65 -10.87 26.01
N ARG A 274 -21.42 -11.09 26.48
CA ARG A 274 -21.17 -11.61 27.85
C ARG A 274 -21.57 -10.59 28.89
N VAL A 275 -21.24 -9.32 28.73
CA VAL A 275 -21.65 -8.25 29.64
C VAL A 275 -23.18 -8.12 29.67
N LEU A 276 -23.85 -8.19 28.52
CA LEU A 276 -25.32 -8.18 28.50
C LEU A 276 -25.94 -9.41 29.18
N SER A 277 -25.35 -10.59 29.02
CA SER A 277 -25.75 -11.82 29.71
C SER A 277 -25.60 -11.70 31.23
N GLU A 278 -24.50 -11.07 31.69
CA GLU A 278 -24.26 -10.82 33.11
C GLU A 278 -25.29 -9.84 33.69
N ILE A 279 -25.55 -8.74 33.01
CA ILE A 279 -26.51 -7.70 33.46
C ILE A 279 -27.94 -8.23 33.45
N SER A 280 -28.36 -8.92 32.39
CA SER A 280 -29.74 -9.41 32.23
C SER A 280 -30.01 -10.70 33.01
N GLY A 281 -28.97 -11.50 33.28
CA GLY A 281 -29.10 -12.86 33.76
C GLY A 281 -29.55 -13.88 32.70
N ASN A 282 -29.74 -13.45 31.45
CA ASN A 282 -30.16 -14.29 30.34
C ASN A 282 -28.96 -14.88 29.57
N LYS A 283 -29.14 -16.11 29.07
CA LYS A 283 -28.13 -16.70 28.16
C LYS A 283 -28.10 -15.97 26.83
N VAL A 284 -26.94 -15.97 26.19
CA VAL A 284 -26.78 -15.45 24.82
C VAL A 284 -27.82 -16.11 23.91
N PRO A 285 -28.67 -15.31 23.21
CA PRO A 285 -29.70 -15.83 22.31
C PRO A 285 -29.13 -16.68 21.20
N GLU A 286 -29.86 -17.69 20.74
CA GLU A 286 -29.43 -18.63 19.72
C GLU A 286 -29.16 -17.98 18.37
N LYS A 287 -29.84 -16.86 18.05
CA LYS A 287 -29.58 -16.01 16.89
C LYS A 287 -28.10 -15.64 16.84
N TYR A 288 -27.55 -15.12 17.91
CA TYR A 288 -26.15 -14.62 17.95
C TYR A 288 -25.11 -15.73 17.99
N LYS A 289 -25.43 -16.90 18.54
CA LYS A 289 -24.56 -18.08 18.44
C LYS A 289 -24.43 -18.55 16.98
N LYS A 290 -25.52 -18.54 16.22
CA LYS A 290 -25.51 -18.86 14.81
C LYS A 290 -24.77 -17.81 13.98
N GLN A 291 -24.95 -16.53 14.27
CA GLN A 291 -24.19 -15.45 13.61
C GLN A 291 -22.70 -15.58 13.89
N ARG A 292 -22.32 -15.89 15.14
CA ARG A 292 -20.92 -16.17 15.50
C ARG A 292 -20.33 -17.31 14.67
N GLY A 293 -21.09 -18.38 14.50
CA GLY A 293 -20.68 -19.54 13.67
C GLY A 293 -20.43 -19.14 12.21
N ARG A 294 -21.34 -18.35 11.62
CA ARG A 294 -21.19 -17.82 10.25
C ARG A 294 -19.98 -16.89 10.11
N TYR A 295 -19.74 -16.04 11.10
CA TYR A 295 -18.59 -15.16 11.08
C TYR A 295 -17.27 -15.93 11.11
N LEU A 296 -17.17 -16.99 11.93
CA LEU A 296 -16.01 -17.87 11.96
C LEU A 296 -15.78 -18.59 10.62
N ASP A 297 -16.83 -19.05 9.97
CA ASP A 297 -16.77 -19.69 8.65
C ASP A 297 -16.27 -18.70 7.60
N ALA A 298 -16.82 -17.48 7.58
CA ALA A 298 -16.37 -16.42 6.68
C ALA A 298 -14.90 -15.99 6.89
N MET A 299 -14.40 -16.03 8.15
CA MET A 299 -12.98 -15.80 8.42
C MET A 299 -12.09 -16.85 7.74
N ILE A 300 -12.55 -18.10 7.66
CA ILE A 300 -11.85 -19.18 6.95
C ILE A 300 -11.89 -18.94 5.43
N ASP A 301 -13.05 -18.61 4.89
CA ASP A 301 -13.23 -18.39 3.45
C ASP A 301 -12.38 -17.19 2.94
N SER A 302 -12.32 -16.12 3.72
CA SER A 302 -11.62 -14.89 3.37
C SER A 302 -10.12 -14.93 3.63
N HIS A 303 -9.63 -15.83 4.47
CA HIS A 303 -8.25 -15.90 4.96
C HIS A 303 -7.20 -15.78 3.85
N LYS A 304 -7.37 -16.47 2.72
CA LYS A 304 -6.44 -16.48 1.60
C LYS A 304 -6.16 -15.07 1.06
N TYR A 305 -7.21 -14.26 0.91
CA TYR A 305 -7.11 -12.91 0.36
C TYR A 305 -6.72 -11.88 1.44
N ASN A 306 -7.20 -12.09 2.65
CA ASN A 306 -6.91 -11.20 3.79
C ASN A 306 -5.43 -11.22 4.18
N ALA A 307 -4.74 -12.35 4.03
CA ALA A 307 -3.31 -12.46 4.30
C ALA A 307 -2.42 -11.58 3.39
N GLU A 308 -2.93 -11.20 2.21
CA GLU A 308 -2.26 -10.29 1.28
C GLU A 308 -2.62 -8.81 1.52
N ALA A 309 -3.63 -8.53 2.33
CA ALA A 309 -4.12 -7.19 2.58
C ALA A 309 -3.21 -6.43 3.57
N ARG A 310 -2.61 -5.34 3.10
CA ARG A 310 -1.80 -4.38 3.85
C ARG A 310 -2.62 -3.12 4.01
N ILE A 311 -3.33 -3.00 5.14
CA ILE A 311 -4.37 -1.99 5.30
C ILE A 311 -3.88 -0.74 6.04
N ALA A 312 -4.32 0.44 5.55
CA ALA A 312 -4.29 1.69 6.32
C ALA A 312 -5.69 2.01 6.85
N ILE A 313 -5.82 2.15 8.16
CA ILE A 313 -7.09 2.45 8.85
C ILE A 313 -7.01 3.85 9.44
N PHE A 314 -7.98 4.71 9.11
CA PHE A 314 -8.02 6.07 9.65
C PHE A 314 -9.44 6.53 9.98
N GLY A 315 -9.57 7.34 11.03
CA GLY A 315 -10.85 7.83 11.55
C GLY A 315 -10.79 8.24 13.02
N GLU A 316 -11.93 8.16 13.69
CA GLU A 316 -12.04 8.44 15.12
C GLU A 316 -11.34 7.35 15.98
N PRO A 317 -10.86 7.68 17.19
CA PRO A 317 -10.07 6.74 18.02
C PRO A 317 -10.72 5.36 18.24
N ASP A 318 -11.97 5.31 18.66
CA ASP A 318 -12.67 4.04 18.92
C ASP A 318 -12.94 3.25 17.63
N PHE A 319 -13.17 3.97 16.53
CA PHE A 319 -13.35 3.36 15.20
C PHE A 319 -12.06 2.67 14.72
N VAL A 320 -10.93 3.38 14.74
CA VAL A 320 -9.66 2.81 14.26
C VAL A 320 -9.20 1.67 15.16
N TYR A 321 -9.43 1.78 16.47
CA TYR A 321 -9.09 0.74 17.44
C TYR A 321 -9.87 -0.56 17.21
N SER A 322 -11.20 -0.47 17.19
CA SER A 322 -12.05 -1.65 17.01
C SER A 322 -11.88 -2.28 15.62
N THR A 323 -11.68 -1.45 14.60
CA THR A 323 -11.45 -1.92 13.22
C THR A 323 -10.09 -2.58 13.06
N ALA A 324 -9.04 -2.04 13.67
CA ALA A 324 -7.71 -2.66 13.66
C ALA A 324 -7.72 -4.04 14.33
N ARG A 325 -8.41 -4.17 15.47
CA ARG A 325 -8.57 -5.46 16.16
C ARG A 325 -9.32 -6.49 15.33
N MET A 326 -10.41 -6.05 14.67
CA MET A 326 -11.15 -6.89 13.72
C MET A 326 -10.26 -7.29 12.52
N ALA A 327 -9.48 -6.38 11.98
CA ALA A 327 -8.56 -6.67 10.87
C ALA A 327 -7.53 -7.73 11.29
N ILE A 328 -6.89 -7.58 12.46
CA ILE A 328 -5.94 -8.54 13.02
C ILE A 328 -6.58 -9.93 13.18
N GLU A 329 -7.79 -10.00 13.71
CA GLU A 329 -8.53 -11.25 13.88
C GLU A 329 -8.79 -11.98 12.56
N ASN A 330 -9.03 -11.22 11.48
CA ASN A 330 -9.29 -11.72 10.13
C ASN A 330 -8.02 -11.96 9.30
N GLY A 331 -6.83 -11.82 9.90
CA GLY A 331 -5.55 -12.02 9.20
C GLY A 331 -5.15 -10.90 8.25
N VAL A 332 -5.83 -9.75 8.30
CA VAL A 332 -5.47 -8.54 7.55
C VAL A 332 -4.36 -7.81 8.30
N VAL A 333 -3.31 -7.40 7.60
CA VAL A 333 -2.14 -6.75 8.20
C VAL A 333 -2.33 -5.24 8.29
N PRO A 334 -2.55 -4.65 9.48
CA PRO A 334 -2.59 -3.21 9.63
C PRO A 334 -1.17 -2.63 9.50
N MET A 335 -0.94 -1.87 8.45
CA MET A 335 0.33 -1.14 8.25
C MET A 335 0.27 0.24 8.88
N ILE A 336 -0.89 0.89 8.83
CA ILE A 336 -1.11 2.22 9.39
C ILE A 336 -2.43 2.22 10.17
N ILE A 337 -2.38 2.72 11.40
CA ILE A 337 -3.55 3.01 12.22
C ILE A 337 -3.45 4.48 12.63
N ALA A 338 -4.32 5.33 12.06
CA ALA A 338 -4.21 6.77 12.18
C ALA A 338 -5.49 7.41 12.72
N THR A 339 -5.36 8.29 13.71
CA THR A 339 -6.44 9.16 14.13
C THR A 339 -6.02 10.63 14.09
N GLY A 340 -6.95 11.50 13.72
CA GLY A 340 -6.72 12.95 13.77
C GLY A 340 -6.87 13.55 15.19
N ASP A 341 -7.38 12.78 16.14
CA ASP A 341 -7.46 13.17 17.54
C ASP A 341 -6.12 12.94 18.25
N VAL A 342 -5.86 13.66 19.34
CA VAL A 342 -4.72 13.41 20.22
C VAL A 342 -5.11 12.33 21.23
N CYS A 343 -4.70 11.10 20.96
CA CYS A 343 -5.08 9.91 21.69
C CYS A 343 -3.85 9.08 22.13
N LYS A 344 -3.16 9.55 23.16
CA LYS A 344 -1.93 8.90 23.68
C LYS A 344 -2.12 7.44 24.13
N GLY A 345 -3.35 7.01 24.37
CA GLY A 345 -3.69 5.64 24.75
C GLY A 345 -3.78 4.67 23.56
N LEU A 346 -3.91 5.17 22.33
CA LEU A 346 -4.15 4.32 21.15
C LEU A 346 -2.97 3.37 20.88
N GLU A 347 -1.76 3.91 20.76
CA GLU A 347 -0.57 3.12 20.47
C GLU A 347 -0.29 2.05 21.55
N PRO A 348 -0.21 2.36 22.84
CA PRO A 348 0.03 1.34 23.88
C PRO A 348 -1.02 0.25 23.92
N SER A 349 -2.28 0.56 23.58
CA SER A 349 -3.39 -0.40 23.60
C SER A 349 -3.35 -1.43 22.48
N LEU A 350 -2.73 -1.08 21.33
CA LEU A 350 -2.66 -1.94 20.14
C LEU A 350 -1.28 -2.54 19.89
N ARG A 351 -0.22 -1.90 20.40
CA ARG A 351 1.16 -2.22 20.03
C ARG A 351 1.49 -3.71 20.14
N LYS A 352 1.11 -4.34 21.24
CA LYS A 352 1.39 -5.75 21.46
C LYS A 352 0.72 -6.66 20.43
N GLU A 353 -0.58 -6.47 20.16
CA GLU A 353 -1.34 -7.29 19.22
C GLU A 353 -0.82 -7.13 17.78
N VAL A 354 -0.45 -5.92 17.43
CA VAL A 354 0.07 -5.60 16.08
C VAL A 354 1.49 -6.12 15.90
N ASP A 355 2.35 -5.98 16.91
CA ASP A 355 3.73 -6.47 16.84
C ASP A 355 3.75 -8.02 16.77
N GLU A 356 2.90 -8.71 17.54
CA GLU A 356 2.76 -10.18 17.47
C GLU A 356 2.36 -10.65 16.07
N LEU A 357 1.41 -9.95 15.40
CA LEU A 357 1.02 -10.28 14.03
C LEU A 357 2.14 -9.96 13.03
N SER A 358 2.80 -8.81 13.15
CA SER A 358 3.89 -8.42 12.27
C SER A 358 5.07 -9.40 12.36
N GLU A 359 5.40 -9.89 13.57
CA GLU A 359 6.42 -10.91 13.77
C GLU A 359 6.04 -12.26 13.14
N GLN A 360 4.78 -12.68 13.26
CA GLN A 360 4.29 -13.92 12.66
C GLN A 360 4.33 -13.89 11.13
N LEU A 361 4.03 -12.75 10.53
CA LEU A 361 3.95 -12.57 9.08
C LEU A 361 5.24 -11.99 8.47
N PHE A 362 6.27 -11.74 9.28
CA PHE A 362 7.55 -11.14 8.86
C PHE A 362 7.37 -9.82 8.11
N THR A 363 6.40 -9.00 8.55
CA THR A 363 6.11 -7.69 7.97
C THR A 363 6.77 -6.56 8.75
N GLU A 364 6.80 -5.37 8.16
CA GLU A 364 7.23 -4.15 8.83
C GLU A 364 6.34 -3.81 10.02
N LYS A 365 6.89 -3.08 10.99
CA LYS A 365 6.13 -2.62 12.14
C LYS A 365 5.07 -1.62 11.73
N CYS A 366 3.83 -1.84 12.16
CA CYS A 366 2.71 -0.94 11.95
C CYS A 366 2.99 0.46 12.53
N ALA A 367 2.69 1.48 11.75
CA ALA A 367 2.67 2.87 12.21
C ALA A 367 1.33 3.16 12.91
N ILE A 368 1.36 3.39 14.24
CA ILE A 368 0.19 3.81 15.02
C ILE A 368 0.41 5.29 15.36
N ILE A 369 -0.43 6.17 14.83
CA ILE A 369 -0.24 7.62 14.93
C ILE A 369 -1.52 8.33 15.39
N ASP A 370 -1.35 9.33 16.25
CA ASP A 370 -2.38 10.26 16.68
C ASP A 370 -2.09 11.69 16.16
N GLY A 371 -3.10 12.56 16.16
CA GLY A 371 -2.97 13.91 15.60
C GLY A 371 -2.62 13.94 14.11
N ALA A 372 -2.97 12.90 13.36
CA ALA A 372 -2.59 12.69 11.96
C ALA A 372 -3.27 13.68 11.00
N ASP A 373 -2.57 13.99 9.91
CA ASP A 373 -3.12 14.66 8.73
C ASP A 373 -2.98 13.76 7.49
N PHE A 374 -3.75 14.06 6.43
CA PHE A 374 -3.76 13.25 5.21
C PHE A 374 -2.45 13.30 4.40
N LYS A 375 -1.59 14.29 4.60
CA LYS A 375 -0.26 14.33 3.98
C LYS A 375 0.68 13.31 4.64
N THR A 376 0.61 13.22 5.96
CA THR A 376 1.36 12.22 6.73
C THR A 376 0.87 10.81 6.40
N ILE A 377 -0.47 10.62 6.34
CA ILE A 377 -1.08 9.33 5.96
C ILE A 377 -0.67 8.95 4.53
N GLU A 378 -0.76 9.87 3.55
CA GLU A 378 -0.36 9.63 2.16
C GLU A 378 1.11 9.18 2.06
N LYS A 379 2.01 9.87 2.76
CA LYS A 379 3.42 9.49 2.79
C LYS A 379 3.61 8.07 3.33
N LEU A 380 3.03 7.77 4.48
CA LEU A 380 3.14 6.44 5.10
C LEU A 380 2.50 5.33 4.24
N VAL A 381 1.38 5.63 3.57
CA VAL A 381 0.71 4.69 2.65
C VAL A 381 1.66 4.23 1.55
N LEU A 382 2.46 5.15 1.01
CA LEU A 382 3.46 4.84 -0.01
C LEU A 382 4.70 4.15 0.60
N ASP A 383 5.24 4.71 1.67
CA ASP A 383 6.45 4.20 2.33
C ASP A 383 6.27 2.76 2.85
N MET A 384 5.07 2.37 3.25
CA MET A 384 4.74 1.05 3.83
C MET A 384 4.00 0.12 2.87
N ASN A 385 3.95 0.44 1.57
CA ASN A 385 3.33 -0.39 0.53
C ASN A 385 1.90 -0.85 0.87
N VAL A 386 1.07 0.08 1.33
CA VAL A 386 -0.34 -0.17 1.60
C VAL A 386 -1.07 -0.49 0.30
N ASN A 387 -1.89 -1.53 0.28
CA ASN A 387 -2.64 -1.95 -0.90
C ASN A 387 -4.16 -1.82 -0.77
N VAL A 388 -4.66 -1.49 0.43
CA VAL A 388 -6.07 -1.16 0.70
C VAL A 388 -6.14 -0.14 1.83
N MET A 389 -7.08 0.78 1.75
CA MET A 389 -7.36 1.76 2.80
C MET A 389 -8.78 1.58 3.34
N LEU A 390 -9.00 1.94 4.60
CA LEU A 390 -10.31 1.94 5.23
C LEU A 390 -10.49 3.18 6.09
N GLY A 391 -11.56 3.95 5.83
CA GLY A 391 -11.79 5.20 6.56
C GLY A 391 -12.92 6.04 5.98
N SER A 392 -12.78 7.37 6.08
CA SER A 392 -13.72 8.35 5.56
C SER A 392 -13.46 8.70 4.08
N SER A 393 -14.40 9.39 3.45
CA SER A 393 -14.24 9.90 2.08
C SER A 393 -13.08 10.90 1.91
N ASP A 394 -12.51 11.42 3.00
CA ASP A 394 -11.37 12.34 2.92
C ASP A 394 -10.10 11.65 2.39
N GLY A 395 -10.02 10.32 2.49
CA GLY A 395 -8.98 9.50 1.87
C GLY A 395 -9.08 9.35 0.35
N ARG A 396 -10.18 9.80 -0.28
CA ARG A 396 -10.42 9.67 -1.74
C ARG A 396 -9.28 10.23 -2.59
N ARG A 397 -8.66 11.32 -2.15
CA ARG A 397 -7.54 11.92 -2.90
C ARG A 397 -6.35 10.97 -3.03
N ILE A 398 -6.06 10.18 -1.99
CA ILE A 398 -4.98 9.17 -2.01
C ILE A 398 -5.38 8.03 -2.95
N GLU A 399 -6.66 7.56 -2.85
CA GLU A 399 -7.22 6.54 -3.74
C GLU A 399 -7.10 6.93 -5.22
N GLU A 400 -7.55 8.14 -5.58
CA GLU A 400 -7.55 8.62 -6.96
C GLU A 400 -6.13 8.79 -7.53
N LYS A 401 -5.22 9.31 -6.70
CA LYS A 401 -3.86 9.63 -7.11
C LYS A 401 -2.98 8.38 -7.24
N HIS A 402 -3.10 7.43 -6.31
CA HIS A 402 -2.20 6.28 -6.20
C HIS A 402 -2.88 4.95 -6.55
N LYS A 403 -4.16 4.98 -6.95
CA LYS A 403 -4.95 3.80 -7.31
C LYS A 403 -5.01 2.73 -6.21
N ILE A 404 -4.92 3.18 -4.94
CA ILE A 404 -5.07 2.33 -3.77
C ILE A 404 -6.52 2.39 -3.34
N PRO A 405 -7.28 1.29 -3.39
CA PRO A 405 -8.71 1.30 -3.12
C PRO A 405 -9.03 1.68 -1.67
N LEU A 406 -10.13 2.42 -1.49
CA LEU A 406 -10.61 2.90 -0.21
C LEU A 406 -11.99 2.31 0.13
N VAL A 407 -12.06 1.52 1.19
CA VAL A 407 -13.31 1.09 1.83
C VAL A 407 -13.83 2.22 2.72
N ARG A 408 -15.02 2.75 2.39
CA ARG A 408 -15.66 3.81 3.17
C ARG A 408 -16.44 3.19 4.32
N ALA A 409 -16.05 3.45 5.54
CA ALA A 409 -16.70 2.90 6.74
C ALA A 409 -16.76 3.87 7.92
N SER A 410 -16.11 5.04 7.85
CA SER A 410 -16.16 6.06 8.90
C SER A 410 -16.72 7.39 8.40
N PHE A 411 -17.24 8.22 9.33
CA PHE A 411 -17.71 9.57 9.03
C PHE A 411 -16.53 10.52 8.68
N PRO A 412 -16.68 11.44 7.70
CA PRO A 412 -17.80 11.57 6.79
C PRO A 412 -17.68 10.70 5.53
N ILE A 413 -18.83 10.27 5.00
CA ILE A 413 -18.91 9.64 3.68
C ILE A 413 -19.77 10.54 2.79
N HIS A 414 -19.17 11.16 1.77
CA HIS A 414 -19.85 12.15 0.92
C HIS A 414 -19.72 11.85 -0.58
N ASP A 415 -19.04 10.78 -0.94
CA ASP A 415 -18.81 10.32 -2.31
C ASP A 415 -19.49 8.96 -2.60
N ARG A 416 -20.29 8.46 -1.67
CA ARG A 416 -21.09 7.24 -1.77
C ARG A 416 -22.43 7.45 -1.12
N ILE A 417 -23.47 6.80 -1.65
CA ILE A 417 -24.82 6.76 -1.04
C ILE A 417 -24.84 5.66 0.03
N GLY A 418 -25.53 5.91 1.13
CA GLY A 418 -25.75 4.92 2.18
C GLY A 418 -24.67 4.87 3.28
N GLY A 419 -23.90 5.94 3.48
CA GLY A 419 -22.91 6.00 4.57
C GLY A 419 -23.54 5.75 5.95
N GLN A 420 -24.75 6.26 6.19
CA GLN A 420 -25.52 6.03 7.42
C GLN A 420 -26.06 4.60 7.56
N ARG A 421 -26.07 3.81 6.48
CA ARG A 421 -26.61 2.43 6.44
C ARG A 421 -25.54 1.36 6.56
N ILE A 422 -24.30 1.73 6.78
CA ILE A 422 -23.22 0.76 6.95
C ILE A 422 -23.38 0.09 8.31
N LEU A 423 -23.72 -1.20 8.28
CA LEU A 423 -23.69 -2.06 9.46
C LEU A 423 -22.26 -2.57 9.68
N SER A 424 -21.66 -2.26 10.83
CA SER A 424 -20.27 -2.55 11.13
C SER A 424 -20.04 -3.18 12.51
N ILE A 425 -21.08 -3.29 13.34
CA ILE A 425 -21.01 -3.88 14.69
C ILE A 425 -21.72 -5.23 14.75
N GLY A 426 -21.48 -5.97 15.84
CA GLY A 426 -21.94 -7.35 15.96
C GLY A 426 -21.23 -8.29 15.00
N TYR A 427 -21.64 -9.55 14.95
CA TYR A 427 -21.03 -10.53 14.04
C TYR A 427 -21.41 -10.24 12.57
N GLU A 428 -22.68 -9.92 12.29
CA GLU A 428 -23.14 -9.63 10.92
C GLU A 428 -22.49 -8.36 10.39
N GLY A 429 -22.36 -7.31 11.21
CA GLY A 429 -21.70 -6.08 10.80
C GLY A 429 -20.19 -6.28 10.58
N SER A 430 -19.55 -7.07 11.42
CA SER A 430 -18.15 -7.42 11.27
C SER A 430 -17.90 -8.25 10.01
N LEU A 431 -18.78 -9.18 9.70
CA LEU A 431 -18.78 -9.97 8.46
C LEU A 431 -18.92 -9.05 7.24
N ASN A 432 -19.92 -8.18 7.25
CA ASN A 432 -20.15 -7.23 6.16
C ASN A 432 -18.94 -6.33 5.89
N LEU A 433 -18.27 -5.84 6.94
CA LEU A 433 -17.06 -5.02 6.79
C LEU A 433 -15.85 -5.85 6.33
N GLY A 434 -15.73 -7.09 6.81
CA GLY A 434 -14.71 -8.05 6.38
C GLY A 434 -14.86 -8.38 4.89
N ASP A 435 -16.08 -8.69 4.43
CA ASP A 435 -16.38 -8.96 3.03
C ASP A 435 -16.03 -7.77 2.13
N GLN A 436 -16.28 -6.53 2.56
CA GLN A 436 -15.90 -5.36 1.79
C GLN A 436 -14.39 -5.26 1.60
N ILE A 437 -13.59 -5.54 2.63
CA ILE A 437 -12.13 -5.55 2.54
C ILE A 437 -11.67 -6.67 1.61
N THR A 438 -12.18 -7.90 1.82
CA THR A 438 -11.81 -9.09 1.05
C THR A 438 -12.17 -8.94 -0.43
N ASN A 439 -13.38 -8.42 -0.73
CA ASN A 439 -13.83 -8.23 -2.10
C ASN A 439 -13.01 -7.17 -2.86
N VAL A 440 -12.52 -6.15 -2.19
CA VAL A 440 -11.60 -5.17 -2.79
C VAL A 440 -10.27 -5.83 -3.16
N MET A 441 -9.75 -6.71 -2.30
CA MET A 441 -8.52 -7.46 -2.57
C MET A 441 -8.72 -8.46 -3.72
N LEU A 442 -9.83 -9.18 -3.71
CA LEU A 442 -10.19 -10.12 -4.78
C LEU A 442 -10.34 -9.41 -6.12
N ALA A 443 -11.07 -8.27 -6.15
CA ALA A 443 -11.24 -7.48 -7.37
C ALA A 443 -9.90 -7.00 -7.95
N LYS A 444 -8.97 -6.57 -7.10
CA LYS A 444 -7.63 -6.16 -7.52
C LYS A 444 -6.85 -7.33 -8.14
N THR A 445 -6.88 -8.50 -7.53
CA THR A 445 -6.22 -9.71 -8.04
C THR A 445 -6.83 -10.14 -9.37
N GLU A 446 -8.17 -10.14 -9.49
CA GLU A 446 -8.87 -10.46 -10.73
C GLU A 446 -8.64 -9.45 -11.84
N MET A 447 -8.61 -8.15 -11.53
CA MET A 447 -8.32 -7.11 -12.54
C MET A 447 -6.92 -7.33 -13.13
N THR A 448 -5.92 -7.52 -12.28
CA THR A 448 -4.54 -7.77 -12.74
C THR A 448 -4.48 -9.05 -13.60
N PHE A 449 -5.17 -10.11 -13.18
CA PHE A 449 -5.24 -11.35 -13.94
C PHE A 449 -5.96 -11.16 -15.28
N ARG A 450 -7.10 -10.48 -15.30
CA ARG A 450 -7.85 -10.20 -16.54
C ARG A 450 -7.12 -9.26 -17.48
N GLU A 451 -6.45 -8.24 -16.97
CA GLU A 451 -5.61 -7.34 -17.77
C GLU A 451 -4.47 -8.12 -18.41
N ASN A 452 -3.82 -9.01 -17.67
CA ASN A 452 -2.77 -9.85 -18.22
C ASN A 452 -3.31 -10.81 -19.30
N ILE A 453 -4.43 -11.46 -19.05
CA ILE A 453 -5.08 -12.32 -20.05
C ILE A 453 -5.56 -11.49 -21.26
N TYR A 454 -6.17 -10.33 -21.04
CA TYR A 454 -6.61 -9.46 -22.13
C TYR A 454 -5.44 -9.03 -23.01
N ASN A 455 -4.36 -8.57 -22.40
CA ASN A 455 -3.14 -8.18 -23.11
C ASN A 455 -2.45 -9.38 -23.80
N GLU A 456 -2.64 -10.60 -23.28
CA GLU A 456 -2.08 -11.81 -23.85
C GLU A 456 -2.91 -12.35 -25.05
N PHE A 457 -4.26 -12.32 -24.93
CA PHE A 457 -5.17 -13.00 -25.87
C PHE A 457 -6.03 -12.07 -26.72
N TYR A 458 -6.15 -10.79 -26.38
CA TYR A 458 -7.07 -9.83 -27.05
C TYR A 458 -6.40 -8.55 -27.50
N ASP A 459 -5.07 -8.50 -27.54
CA ASP A 459 -4.35 -7.43 -28.20
C ASP A 459 -4.59 -7.54 -29.71
N GLU A 460 -5.29 -6.56 -30.28
CA GLU A 460 -5.77 -6.60 -31.67
C GLU A 460 -4.62 -6.84 -32.67
N GLU A 461 -3.40 -6.33 -32.39
CA GLU A 461 -2.21 -6.60 -33.20
C GLU A 461 -1.77 -8.07 -33.15
N LYS A 462 -1.97 -8.76 -32.02
CA LYS A 462 -1.65 -10.20 -31.90
C LYS A 462 -2.74 -11.10 -32.51
N ILE A 463 -4.00 -10.67 -32.54
CA ILE A 463 -5.10 -11.42 -33.16
C ILE A 463 -4.93 -11.47 -34.68
N GLU A 464 -4.49 -10.36 -35.32
CA GLU A 464 -4.21 -10.35 -36.75
C GLU A 464 -3.02 -11.25 -37.13
N GLU A 465 -1.96 -11.27 -36.31
CA GLU A 465 -0.82 -12.21 -36.52
C GLU A 465 -1.20 -13.68 -36.32
N THR A 466 -2.11 -13.98 -35.36
CA THR A 466 -2.58 -15.35 -35.12
C THR A 466 -3.56 -15.79 -36.19
N ALA A 467 -4.48 -14.93 -36.63
CA ALA A 467 -5.43 -15.23 -37.69
C ALA A 467 -4.75 -15.53 -39.03
N VAL A 468 -3.64 -14.83 -39.36
CA VAL A 468 -2.85 -15.12 -40.56
C VAL A 468 -2.11 -16.46 -40.45
N LYS A 469 -1.67 -16.85 -39.26
CA LYS A 469 -1.04 -18.16 -39.02
C LYS A 469 -2.04 -19.30 -39.00
N ASP A 470 -3.24 -19.08 -38.47
CA ASP A 470 -4.31 -20.09 -38.46
C ASP A 470 -4.88 -20.36 -39.85
N GLU A 471 -4.94 -19.37 -40.76
CA GLU A 471 -5.29 -19.61 -42.17
C GLU A 471 -4.23 -20.42 -42.93
N GLU A 472 -2.95 -20.31 -42.59
CA GLU A 472 -1.90 -21.19 -43.15
C GLU A 472 -1.93 -22.61 -42.56
N ILE A 473 -2.35 -22.79 -41.31
CA ILE A 473 -2.44 -24.07 -40.60
C ILE A 473 -3.71 -24.85 -41.08
N LEU A 474 -4.84 -24.17 -41.27
CA LEU A 474 -6.09 -24.77 -41.76
C LEU A 474 -6.04 -25.26 -43.21
N ARG A 475 -5.01 -24.88 -43.97
CA ARG A 475 -4.75 -25.47 -45.31
C ARG A 475 -3.98 -26.80 -45.30
N ASN A 476 -3.49 -27.24 -44.14
CA ASN A 476 -2.66 -28.46 -44.03
C ASN A 476 -3.17 -29.53 -43.07
N GLU A 477 -4.34 -29.33 -42.43
CA GLU A 477 -4.89 -30.31 -41.48
C GLU A 477 -6.22 -30.91 -41.90
N ASP A 478 -6.19 -31.77 -42.93
CA ASP A 478 -7.13 -32.89 -43.09
C ASP A 478 -6.45 -34.18 -42.58
N THR A 479 -5.90 -34.18 -41.37
CA THR A 479 -5.63 -35.47 -40.63
C THR A 479 -5.17 -35.17 -39.20
N VAL A 480 -5.86 -35.76 -38.24
CA VAL A 480 -5.53 -36.04 -36.84
C VAL A 480 -6.32 -35.23 -35.81
N ILE A 481 -7.54 -35.66 -35.60
CA ILE A 481 -8.22 -35.61 -34.31
C ILE A 481 -7.75 -36.83 -33.51
N LYS A 482 -7.07 -36.60 -32.39
CA LYS A 482 -7.15 -37.33 -31.12
C LYS A 482 -5.95 -37.06 -30.21
N GLU A 483 -6.30 -36.59 -29.05
CA GLU A 483 -5.69 -36.76 -27.72
C GLU A 483 -5.43 -35.45 -27.02
N GLU A 484 -6.48 -34.92 -26.38
CA GLU A 484 -6.35 -34.06 -25.20
C GLU A 484 -5.73 -34.92 -24.10
N LYS A 485 -4.47 -34.67 -23.78
CA LYS A 485 -3.87 -35.11 -22.53
C LYS A 485 -3.84 -33.91 -21.57
N ASN A 486 -4.65 -33.97 -20.52
CA ASN A 486 -4.44 -33.25 -19.27
C ASN A 486 -2.97 -33.32 -18.87
N MET A 487 -2.25 -32.20 -19.02
CA MET A 487 -0.92 -32.09 -18.48
C MET A 487 -1.05 -31.67 -17.00
N GLU A 488 -1.21 -32.64 -16.11
CA GLU A 488 -0.90 -32.47 -14.70
C GLU A 488 0.57 -32.01 -14.60
N LEU A 489 0.79 -30.78 -14.11
CA LEU A 489 2.12 -30.28 -13.82
C LEU A 489 2.78 -31.19 -12.79
N LYS A 490 3.69 -32.03 -13.21
CA LYS A 490 4.42 -32.96 -12.37
C LYS A 490 5.40 -32.14 -11.50
N VAL A 491 5.05 -31.93 -10.24
CA VAL A 491 5.94 -31.35 -9.24
C VAL A 491 7.14 -32.28 -9.07
N ILE A 492 8.35 -31.74 -9.23
CA ILE A 492 9.62 -32.48 -9.06
C ILE A 492 9.67 -33.10 -7.66
N SER A 493 9.89 -34.44 -7.56
CA SER A 493 10.01 -35.11 -6.28
C SER A 493 11.41 -34.85 -5.65
N LYS A 494 11.52 -35.02 -4.34
CA LYS A 494 12.80 -34.87 -3.63
C LYS A 494 13.84 -35.88 -4.12
N GLU A 495 13.41 -37.10 -4.42
CA GLU A 495 14.24 -38.17 -4.99
C GLU A 495 14.77 -37.80 -6.38
N GLU A 496 13.95 -37.18 -7.20
CA GLU A 496 14.32 -36.70 -8.53
C GLU A 496 15.37 -35.53 -8.44
N VAL A 497 15.22 -34.63 -7.47
CA VAL A 497 16.21 -33.56 -7.21
C VAL A 497 17.54 -34.16 -6.75
N GLU A 498 17.52 -35.18 -5.89
CA GLU A 498 18.74 -35.87 -5.44
C GLU A 498 19.45 -36.57 -6.62
N GLU A 499 18.72 -37.20 -7.54
CA GLU A 499 19.28 -37.84 -8.73
C GLU A 499 19.89 -36.81 -9.70
N LYS A 500 19.20 -35.72 -9.98
CA LYS A 500 19.70 -34.58 -10.78
C LYS A 500 20.94 -33.94 -10.14
N THR A 501 21.04 -33.93 -8.81
CA THR A 501 22.20 -33.40 -8.08
C THR A 501 23.46 -34.22 -8.34
N LYS A 502 23.32 -35.57 -8.51
CA LYS A 502 24.47 -36.45 -8.79
C LYS A 502 25.14 -36.16 -10.13
N THR A 503 24.39 -35.65 -11.10
CA THR A 503 24.86 -35.32 -12.46
C THR A 503 25.17 -33.84 -12.64
N HIS A 504 24.92 -32.99 -11.64
CA HIS A 504 25.09 -31.54 -11.71
C HIS A 504 26.54 -31.09 -11.43
N PRO A 505 27.28 -30.49 -12.39
CA PRO A 505 28.70 -30.15 -12.23
C PRO A 505 29.02 -29.22 -11.06
N CYS A 506 28.09 -28.31 -10.71
CA CYS A 506 28.31 -27.34 -9.63
C CYS A 506 27.95 -27.87 -8.23
N PHE A 507 27.34 -29.05 -8.11
CA PHE A 507 26.90 -29.61 -6.83
C PHE A 507 27.61 -30.94 -6.49
N SER A 508 28.21 -31.60 -7.51
CA SER A 508 28.96 -32.85 -7.38
C SER A 508 30.35 -32.70 -8.00
N CYS A 509 31.39 -32.95 -7.22
CA CYS A 509 32.80 -32.87 -7.68
C CYS A 509 33.09 -33.92 -8.77
N ASP A 510 32.57 -35.14 -8.64
CA ASP A 510 32.75 -36.23 -9.59
C ASP A 510 32.13 -35.96 -10.95
N SER A 511 31.06 -35.15 -10.95
CA SER A 511 30.33 -34.76 -12.17
C SER A 511 30.96 -33.56 -12.88
N ALA A 512 31.76 -32.77 -12.20
CA ALA A 512 32.40 -31.59 -12.75
C ALA A 512 33.30 -31.84 -13.98
N HIS A 513 33.81 -33.04 -14.11
CA HIS A 513 34.68 -33.47 -15.22
C HIS A 513 33.98 -34.37 -16.26
N LYS A 514 32.73 -34.79 -16.02
CA LYS A 514 31.97 -35.71 -16.87
C LYS A 514 30.85 -35.03 -17.62
N TYR A 515 30.11 -34.12 -16.96
CA TYR A 515 28.90 -33.51 -17.52
C TYR A 515 29.12 -32.03 -17.79
N ALA A 516 28.58 -31.60 -18.91
CA ALA A 516 28.62 -30.19 -19.32
C ALA A 516 27.42 -29.42 -18.79
N ARG A 517 27.64 -28.10 -18.57
CA ARG A 517 26.59 -27.11 -18.31
C ARG A 517 26.59 -26.11 -19.45
N MET A 518 25.44 -25.48 -19.63
CA MET A 518 25.25 -24.33 -20.51
C MET A 518 24.58 -23.22 -19.71
N HIS A 519 25.16 -22.03 -19.68
CA HIS A 519 24.54 -20.82 -19.14
C HIS A 519 23.90 -20.03 -20.28
N LEU A 520 22.64 -19.57 -20.07
CA LEU A 520 21.92 -18.74 -21.01
C LEU A 520 21.88 -17.30 -20.49
N PRO A 521 22.49 -16.34 -21.21
CA PRO A 521 22.56 -14.94 -20.79
C PRO A 521 21.28 -14.17 -21.19
N ILE A 522 20.17 -14.48 -20.56
CA ILE A 522 18.82 -13.93 -20.84
C ILE A 522 18.34 -12.92 -19.81
N ALA A 523 19.16 -12.61 -18.80
CA ALA A 523 18.78 -11.79 -17.66
C ALA A 523 19.67 -10.55 -17.52
N PRO A 524 19.53 -9.52 -18.39
CA PRO A 524 20.37 -8.33 -18.36
C PRO A 524 20.07 -7.38 -17.19
N LYS A 525 18.83 -7.30 -16.72
CA LYS A 525 18.42 -6.39 -15.62
C LYS A 525 18.79 -6.98 -14.25
N CYS A 526 19.02 -6.10 -13.27
CA CYS A 526 19.22 -6.49 -11.86
C CYS A 526 18.58 -5.44 -10.95
N ASN A 527 17.99 -5.88 -9.88
CA ASN A 527 17.27 -5.06 -8.91
C ASN A 527 18.07 -4.72 -7.64
N ILE A 528 19.39 -4.97 -7.64
CA ILE A 528 20.32 -4.51 -6.59
C ILE A 528 21.62 -4.01 -7.22
N SER A 529 22.37 -3.18 -6.49
CA SER A 529 23.69 -2.72 -6.91
C SER A 529 24.73 -3.15 -5.89
N CYS A 530 25.50 -4.18 -6.24
CA CYS A 530 26.62 -4.66 -5.42
C CYS A 530 27.87 -3.77 -5.61
N ASN A 531 28.50 -3.34 -4.53
CA ASN A 531 29.70 -2.49 -4.57
C ASN A 531 30.92 -3.12 -5.26
N TYR A 532 30.92 -4.45 -5.45
CA TYR A 532 31.96 -5.20 -6.17
C TYR A 532 31.59 -5.53 -7.64
N CYS A 533 30.42 -5.14 -8.11
CA CYS A 533 29.92 -5.50 -9.43
C CYS A 533 29.89 -4.29 -10.36
N LEU A 534 30.31 -4.48 -11.59
CA LEU A 534 30.07 -3.56 -12.70
C LEU A 534 29.53 -4.37 -13.87
N ARG A 535 28.33 -4.02 -14.34
CA ARG A 535 27.69 -4.68 -15.48
C ARG A 535 28.18 -4.03 -16.77
N LYS A 536 29.29 -4.55 -17.27
CA LYS A 536 29.72 -4.29 -18.65
C LYS A 536 29.49 -5.59 -19.43
N PHE A 537 28.58 -5.57 -20.35
CA PHE A 537 28.40 -6.59 -21.35
C PHE A 537 29.52 -6.36 -22.36
N ASP A 538 30.22 -7.17 -22.92
CA ASP A 538 31.23 -7.01 -23.99
C ASP A 538 32.70 -7.23 -23.63
N CYS A 539 33.04 -7.91 -22.56
CA CYS A 539 34.43 -8.26 -22.36
C CYS A 539 34.71 -9.70 -22.77
N VAL A 540 35.28 -9.90 -23.97
CA VAL A 540 35.68 -11.20 -24.49
C VAL A 540 36.82 -11.80 -23.63
N ASN A 541 37.59 -10.98 -22.94
CA ASN A 541 38.81 -11.36 -22.21
C ASN A 541 38.63 -11.51 -20.70
N GLU A 542 37.47 -11.11 -20.14
CA GLU A 542 37.17 -11.28 -18.71
C GLU A 542 36.39 -12.57 -18.42
N SER A 543 36.87 -13.39 -17.49
CA SER A 543 36.14 -14.56 -17.01
C SER A 543 35.74 -14.37 -15.56
N ARG A 544 34.52 -13.85 -15.31
CA ARG A 544 33.92 -13.67 -13.98
C ARG A 544 32.41 -13.72 -14.05
N PRO A 545 31.71 -13.98 -12.94
CA PRO A 545 30.25 -13.88 -12.87
C PRO A 545 29.76 -12.49 -13.31
N GLY A 546 28.65 -12.45 -14.06
CA GLY A 546 28.04 -11.22 -14.53
C GLY A 546 28.63 -10.66 -15.86
N VAL A 547 29.59 -11.37 -16.49
CA VAL A 547 30.11 -11.02 -17.80
C VAL A 547 29.54 -11.97 -18.86
N THR A 548 29.20 -11.42 -20.02
CA THR A 548 28.75 -12.15 -21.21
C THR A 548 29.20 -11.47 -22.49
N THR A 549 29.28 -12.19 -23.57
CA THR A 549 29.54 -11.65 -24.93
C THR A 549 28.25 -11.32 -25.69
N GLU A 550 27.12 -11.82 -25.23
CA GLU A 550 25.81 -11.65 -25.88
C GLU A 550 24.69 -11.66 -24.83
N VAL A 551 23.54 -11.06 -25.19
CA VAL A 551 22.28 -11.18 -24.47
C VAL A 551 21.29 -11.79 -25.45
N LEU A 552 20.53 -12.79 -25.02
CA LEU A 552 19.63 -13.56 -25.87
C LEU A 552 18.18 -13.33 -25.47
N SER A 553 17.30 -13.27 -26.48
CA SER A 553 15.85 -13.45 -26.28
C SER A 553 15.55 -14.91 -25.91
N PRO A 554 14.37 -15.22 -25.37
CA PRO A 554 13.96 -16.60 -25.06
C PRO A 554 14.07 -17.55 -26.27
N GLU A 555 13.68 -17.09 -27.46
CA GLU A 555 13.71 -17.84 -28.69
C GLU A 555 15.13 -18.11 -29.18
N GLU A 556 16.00 -17.09 -29.12
CA GLU A 556 17.43 -17.25 -29.46
C GLU A 556 18.13 -18.17 -28.48
N ALA A 557 17.80 -18.08 -27.20
CA ALA A 557 18.31 -18.96 -26.14
C ALA A 557 17.90 -20.42 -26.39
N PHE A 558 16.66 -20.65 -26.76
CA PHE A 558 16.15 -21.99 -27.12
C PHE A 558 16.82 -22.55 -28.40
N ALA A 559 16.95 -21.74 -29.45
CA ALA A 559 17.64 -22.15 -30.65
C ALA A 559 19.10 -22.48 -30.38
N LYS A 560 19.78 -21.65 -29.57
CA LYS A 560 21.15 -21.91 -29.12
C LYS A 560 21.24 -23.20 -28.29
N TYR A 561 20.28 -23.45 -27.39
CA TYR A 561 20.22 -24.69 -26.62
C TYR A 561 20.15 -25.91 -27.56
N LYS A 562 19.23 -25.93 -28.53
CA LYS A 562 19.10 -27.04 -29.48
C LYS A 562 20.39 -27.30 -30.23
N TYR A 563 21.05 -26.27 -30.71
CA TYR A 563 22.32 -26.41 -31.42
C TYR A 563 23.43 -26.95 -30.51
N VAL A 564 23.64 -26.38 -29.33
CA VAL A 564 24.68 -26.86 -28.40
C VAL A 564 24.40 -28.29 -27.96
N LYS A 565 23.13 -28.64 -27.70
CA LYS A 565 22.71 -30.02 -27.36
C LYS A 565 23.02 -31.03 -28.46
N SER A 566 22.87 -30.64 -29.72
CA SER A 566 23.22 -31.49 -30.87
C SER A 566 24.73 -31.71 -31.05
N GLN A 567 25.57 -30.85 -30.45
CA GLN A 567 27.02 -30.93 -30.53
C GLN A 567 27.68 -31.50 -29.24
N MET A 568 26.89 -31.65 -28.15
CA MET A 568 27.39 -32.04 -26.83
C MET A 568 26.46 -33.05 -26.14
N ASP A 569 26.68 -34.32 -26.34
CA ASP A 569 25.84 -35.38 -25.76
C ASP A 569 25.86 -35.40 -24.22
N ASN A 570 26.93 -34.88 -23.63
CA ASN A 570 27.10 -34.82 -22.17
C ASN A 570 26.55 -33.54 -21.54
N LEU A 571 25.83 -32.69 -22.28
CA LEU A 571 25.13 -31.52 -21.75
C LEU A 571 23.91 -31.99 -20.94
N LYS A 572 23.97 -31.77 -19.60
CA LYS A 572 22.93 -32.18 -18.63
C LYS A 572 22.26 -31.02 -17.92
N VAL A 573 22.93 -29.87 -17.86
CA VAL A 573 22.45 -28.72 -17.06
C VAL A 573 22.32 -27.47 -17.91
N VAL A 574 21.16 -26.84 -17.84
CA VAL A 574 20.91 -25.48 -18.34
C VAL A 574 20.77 -24.58 -17.15
N GLY A 575 21.62 -23.55 -17.08
CA GLY A 575 21.66 -22.58 -15.99
C GLY A 575 21.38 -21.16 -16.45
N ILE A 576 20.69 -20.40 -15.63
CA ILE A 576 20.50 -18.96 -15.81
C ILE A 576 21.29 -18.26 -14.71
N ALA A 577 22.41 -17.63 -15.10
CA ALA A 577 23.38 -17.06 -14.18
C ALA A 577 23.72 -15.58 -14.49
N GLY A 578 22.80 -14.88 -15.11
CA GLY A 578 23.01 -13.47 -15.42
C GLY A 578 22.79 -13.09 -16.89
N PRO A 579 23.40 -11.95 -17.30
CA PRO A 579 24.45 -11.15 -16.64
C PRO A 579 23.97 -10.29 -15.45
N GLY A 580 22.68 -10.02 -15.33
CA GLY A 580 22.06 -9.39 -14.15
C GLY A 580 21.50 -10.43 -13.17
N ASP A 581 20.25 -10.25 -12.74
CA ASP A 581 19.54 -11.18 -11.85
C ASP A 581 18.43 -11.92 -12.59
N ALA A 582 18.37 -13.24 -12.45
CA ALA A 582 17.38 -14.06 -13.14
C ALA A 582 15.94 -13.66 -12.78
N LEU A 583 15.65 -13.36 -11.51
CA LEU A 583 14.31 -13.02 -11.05
C LEU A 583 13.91 -11.56 -11.31
N ALA A 584 14.86 -10.69 -11.63
CA ALA A 584 14.59 -9.35 -12.17
C ALA A 584 14.21 -9.37 -13.67
N ASN A 585 14.30 -10.53 -14.31
CA ASN A 585 13.96 -10.78 -15.72
C ASN A 585 13.08 -12.03 -15.84
N PHE A 586 12.15 -12.22 -14.92
CA PHE A 586 11.46 -13.49 -14.73
C PHE A 586 10.67 -13.95 -15.95
N ASP A 587 10.07 -13.04 -16.72
CA ASP A 587 9.31 -13.40 -17.92
C ASP A 587 10.18 -14.07 -18.98
N ASN A 588 11.38 -13.53 -19.23
CA ASN A 588 12.35 -14.18 -20.12
C ASN A 588 12.80 -15.54 -19.59
N VAL A 589 12.99 -15.64 -18.27
CA VAL A 589 13.34 -16.91 -17.61
C VAL A 589 12.24 -17.94 -17.79
N ARG A 590 10.98 -17.56 -17.48
CA ARG A 590 9.80 -18.43 -17.62
C ARG A 590 9.72 -18.99 -19.03
N LYS A 591 9.64 -18.10 -20.02
CA LYS A 591 9.46 -18.49 -21.43
C LYS A 591 10.61 -19.37 -21.93
N THR A 592 11.85 -19.07 -21.56
CA THR A 592 13.02 -19.88 -21.94
C THR A 592 12.96 -21.29 -21.35
N LEU A 593 12.62 -21.41 -20.07
CA LEU A 593 12.53 -22.70 -19.39
C LEU A 593 11.37 -23.54 -19.93
N GLU A 594 10.23 -22.92 -20.24
CA GLU A 594 9.07 -23.59 -20.87
C GLU A 594 9.45 -24.18 -22.23
N LEU A 595 10.03 -23.38 -23.13
CA LEU A 595 10.47 -23.82 -24.46
C LEU A 595 11.48 -24.97 -24.40
N ILE A 596 12.45 -24.90 -23.47
CA ILE A 596 13.46 -25.95 -23.33
C ILE A 596 12.85 -27.20 -22.73
N ARG A 597 11.98 -27.10 -21.71
CA ARG A 597 11.35 -28.24 -21.03
C ARG A 597 10.41 -29.00 -21.96
N GLU A 598 9.67 -28.30 -22.80
CA GLU A 598 8.82 -28.91 -23.82
C GLU A 598 9.64 -29.79 -24.80
N HIS A 599 10.84 -29.32 -25.15
CA HIS A 599 11.74 -30.04 -26.07
C HIS A 599 12.59 -31.12 -25.40
N ASP A 600 13.06 -30.88 -24.16
CA ASP A 600 13.91 -31.79 -23.39
C ASP A 600 13.45 -31.86 -21.92
N PRO A 601 12.46 -32.71 -21.58
CA PRO A 601 11.92 -32.85 -20.24
C PRO A 601 12.94 -33.31 -19.18
N GLU A 602 14.03 -33.97 -19.61
CA GLU A 602 15.01 -34.59 -18.72
C GLU A 602 16.15 -33.62 -18.31
N VAL A 603 16.27 -32.47 -18.97
CA VAL A 603 17.31 -31.51 -18.66
C VAL A 603 17.20 -30.99 -17.24
N THR A 604 18.33 -30.76 -16.58
CA THR A 604 18.38 -30.17 -15.24
C THR A 604 18.41 -28.65 -15.33
N PHE A 605 17.41 -27.98 -14.77
CA PHE A 605 17.42 -26.53 -14.67
C PHE A 605 18.08 -26.05 -13.37
N CYS A 606 18.96 -25.06 -13.51
CA CYS A 606 19.64 -24.38 -12.41
C CYS A 606 19.51 -22.85 -12.58
N LEU A 607 19.33 -22.14 -11.50
CA LEU A 607 19.14 -20.68 -11.53
C LEU A 607 19.99 -20.01 -10.45
N SER A 608 20.59 -18.86 -10.79
CA SER A 608 21.29 -18.00 -9.83
C SER A 608 20.59 -16.68 -9.66
N THR A 609 20.39 -16.26 -8.42
CA THR A 609 19.68 -15.00 -8.07
C THR A 609 20.30 -14.34 -6.85
N ASN A 610 20.07 -13.03 -6.71
CA ASN A 610 20.36 -12.29 -5.48
C ASN A 610 19.33 -12.60 -4.37
N GLY A 611 18.21 -13.22 -4.70
CA GLY A 611 17.17 -13.66 -3.76
C GLY A 611 16.10 -12.63 -3.42
N LEU A 612 16.22 -11.38 -3.87
CA LEU A 612 15.25 -10.32 -3.54
C LEU A 612 13.81 -10.66 -3.96
N MET A 613 13.66 -11.29 -5.12
CA MET A 613 12.32 -11.64 -5.67
C MET A 613 11.90 -13.10 -5.43
N LEU A 614 12.65 -13.85 -4.63
CA LEU A 614 12.29 -15.24 -4.34
C LEU A 614 10.90 -15.42 -3.69
N PRO A 615 10.46 -14.58 -2.73
CA PRO A 615 9.13 -14.74 -2.15
C PRO A 615 8.00 -14.72 -3.19
N PHE A 616 8.19 -14.05 -4.32
CA PHE A 616 7.18 -13.96 -5.39
C PHE A 616 7.24 -15.13 -6.38
N TYR A 617 8.44 -15.60 -6.72
CA TYR A 617 8.63 -16.53 -7.83
C TYR A 617 9.08 -17.94 -7.42
N ALA A 618 9.32 -18.22 -6.13
CA ALA A 618 9.84 -19.50 -5.68
C ALA A 618 8.90 -20.68 -6.04
N GLN A 619 7.58 -20.51 -5.88
CA GLN A 619 6.61 -21.56 -6.27
C GLN A 619 6.60 -21.78 -7.79
N GLU A 620 6.68 -20.73 -8.56
CA GLU A 620 6.67 -20.82 -10.01
C GLU A 620 7.95 -21.47 -10.56
N LEU A 621 9.09 -21.18 -9.95
CA LEU A 621 10.35 -21.91 -10.26
C LEU A 621 10.19 -23.43 -10.05
N ILE A 622 9.51 -23.84 -8.98
CA ILE A 622 9.22 -25.25 -8.72
C ILE A 622 8.31 -25.82 -9.82
N ASN A 623 7.27 -25.10 -10.20
CA ASN A 623 6.34 -25.51 -11.26
C ASN A 623 7.04 -25.59 -12.62
N LEU A 624 8.00 -24.72 -12.90
CA LEU A 624 8.87 -24.76 -14.09
C LEU A 624 9.91 -25.89 -14.05
N GLY A 625 9.98 -26.68 -13.00
CA GLY A 625 10.91 -27.81 -12.88
C GLY A 625 12.35 -27.41 -12.55
N VAL A 626 12.57 -26.22 -11.99
CA VAL A 626 13.88 -25.81 -11.48
C VAL A 626 14.19 -26.63 -10.23
N SER A 627 15.24 -27.44 -10.29
CA SER A 627 15.63 -28.33 -9.20
C SER A 627 16.79 -27.79 -8.34
N HIS A 628 17.52 -26.79 -8.86
CA HIS A 628 18.71 -26.24 -8.20
C HIS A 628 18.65 -24.72 -8.24
N VAL A 629 18.71 -24.08 -7.08
CA VAL A 629 18.74 -22.61 -6.95
C VAL A 629 19.99 -22.17 -6.19
N THR A 630 20.70 -21.20 -6.75
CA THR A 630 21.86 -20.58 -6.11
C THR A 630 21.48 -19.17 -5.65
N ILE A 631 21.59 -18.89 -4.37
CA ILE A 631 21.31 -17.56 -3.79
C ILE A 631 22.64 -16.92 -3.40
N THR A 632 22.88 -15.66 -3.80
CA THR A 632 24.06 -14.92 -3.38
C THR A 632 23.77 -14.14 -2.11
N MET A 633 24.34 -14.55 -0.97
CA MET A 633 24.17 -13.93 0.35
C MET A 633 25.52 -13.62 0.96
N ASN A 634 25.85 -12.34 1.10
CA ASN A 634 27.17 -11.91 1.57
C ASN A 634 27.21 -11.53 3.06
N ALA A 635 26.09 -11.44 3.73
CA ALA A 635 25.92 -11.25 5.16
C ALA A 635 24.52 -11.70 5.60
N ILE A 636 24.30 -11.78 6.92
CA ILE A 636 23.01 -11.97 7.58
C ILE A 636 22.74 -10.88 8.64
N ASP A 637 23.61 -9.89 8.72
CA ASP A 637 23.47 -8.68 9.53
C ASP A 637 23.22 -7.49 8.61
N PRO A 638 22.13 -6.72 8.81
CA PRO A 638 21.81 -5.57 7.98
C PRO A 638 22.90 -4.50 7.91
N LYS A 639 23.67 -4.31 9.01
CA LYS A 639 24.77 -3.34 9.06
C LYS A 639 25.93 -3.74 8.19
N ILE A 640 26.25 -5.04 8.15
CA ILE A 640 27.28 -5.56 7.26
C ILE A 640 26.77 -5.54 5.82
N THR A 641 25.52 -5.95 5.59
CA THR A 641 24.87 -5.98 4.28
C THR A 641 24.82 -4.58 3.65
N ALA A 642 24.51 -3.54 4.41
CA ALA A 642 24.50 -2.15 3.95
C ALA A 642 25.85 -1.65 3.39
N ASN A 643 26.96 -2.23 3.84
CA ASN A 643 28.29 -1.91 3.29
C ASN A 643 28.60 -2.66 1.99
N VAL A 644 27.86 -3.72 1.68
CA VAL A 644 28.06 -4.55 0.49
C VAL A 644 27.26 -4.02 -0.72
N TYR A 645 26.08 -3.47 -0.47
CA TYR A 645 25.15 -3.04 -1.50
C TYR A 645 24.93 -1.52 -1.46
N LYS A 646 24.98 -0.89 -2.64
CA LYS A 646 24.75 0.54 -2.81
C LYS A 646 23.27 0.88 -2.68
N TYR A 647 22.44 0.06 -3.29
CA TYR A 647 20.98 0.18 -3.24
C TYR A 647 20.30 -1.16 -3.53
N VAL A 648 19.03 -1.24 -3.17
CA VAL A 648 18.10 -2.34 -3.43
C VAL A 648 16.84 -1.74 -4.02
N ASP A 649 16.49 -2.12 -5.25
CA ASP A 649 15.25 -1.72 -5.91
C ASP A 649 14.19 -2.79 -5.66
N TYR A 650 13.24 -2.49 -4.82
CA TYR A 650 12.19 -3.41 -4.42
C TYR A 650 10.82 -2.82 -4.66
N LEU A 651 10.00 -3.48 -5.49
CA LEU A 651 8.64 -3.06 -5.85
C LEU A 651 8.57 -1.61 -6.36
N GLY A 652 9.53 -1.19 -7.16
CA GLY A 652 9.57 0.14 -7.76
C GLY A 652 10.11 1.26 -6.84
N VAL A 653 10.63 0.90 -5.66
CA VAL A 653 11.25 1.84 -4.72
C VAL A 653 12.72 1.48 -4.53
N THR A 654 13.59 2.49 -4.57
CA THR A 654 15.02 2.33 -4.32
C THR A 654 15.33 2.57 -2.83
N TYR A 655 15.80 1.54 -2.15
CA TYR A 655 16.22 1.58 -0.75
C TYR A 655 17.73 1.59 -0.63
N THR A 656 18.25 2.27 0.41
CA THR A 656 19.70 2.35 0.69
C THR A 656 19.98 2.08 2.16
N GLY A 657 21.26 1.80 2.49
CA GLY A 657 21.70 1.59 3.88
C GLY A 657 21.07 0.35 4.54
N GLU A 658 20.85 0.42 5.84
CA GLU A 658 20.34 -0.72 6.63
C GLU A 658 18.91 -1.14 6.24
N GLU A 659 18.07 -0.21 5.80
CA GLU A 659 16.69 -0.48 5.38
C GLU A 659 16.66 -1.36 4.13
N GLY A 660 17.38 -0.98 3.07
CA GLY A 660 17.50 -1.80 1.87
C GLY A 660 18.16 -3.16 2.15
N ALA A 661 19.15 -3.17 3.06
CA ALA A 661 19.80 -4.39 3.50
C ALA A 661 18.83 -5.35 4.23
N GLN A 662 17.97 -4.83 5.10
CA GLN A 662 16.97 -5.63 5.82
C GLN A 662 15.95 -6.26 4.87
N ILE A 663 15.45 -5.49 3.90
CA ILE A 663 14.51 -6.00 2.88
C ILE A 663 15.15 -7.15 2.10
N LEU A 664 16.37 -6.96 1.62
CA LEU A 664 17.09 -7.99 0.88
C LEU A 664 17.26 -9.27 1.72
N LEU A 665 17.70 -9.13 2.97
CA LEU A 665 17.94 -10.26 3.87
C LEU A 665 16.66 -11.04 4.18
N ASN A 666 15.57 -10.35 4.49
CA ASN A 666 14.28 -10.98 4.77
C ASN A 666 13.83 -11.84 3.59
N ASN A 667 13.90 -11.30 2.39
CA ASN A 667 13.49 -12.00 1.17
C ASN A 667 14.42 -13.18 0.83
N GLN A 668 15.72 -13.02 1.05
CA GLN A 668 16.70 -14.10 0.87
C GLN A 668 16.44 -15.28 1.82
N LEU A 669 16.30 -14.99 3.13
CA LEU A 669 16.11 -16.01 4.15
C LEU A 669 14.78 -16.74 4.01
N SER A 670 13.69 -16.01 3.76
CA SER A 670 12.36 -16.59 3.55
C SER A 670 12.29 -17.43 2.27
N GLY A 671 12.84 -16.91 1.17
CA GLY A 671 12.89 -17.64 -0.11
C GLY A 671 13.76 -18.89 -0.05
N LEU A 672 14.90 -18.82 0.64
CA LEU A 672 15.75 -19.99 0.88
C LEU A 672 14.99 -21.08 1.63
N LYS A 673 14.37 -20.73 2.75
CA LYS A 673 13.61 -21.68 3.56
C LYS A 673 12.46 -22.29 2.76
N TYR A 674 11.71 -21.47 2.02
CA TYR A 674 10.58 -21.92 1.20
C TYR A 674 11.00 -22.98 0.17
N LEU A 675 12.11 -22.76 -0.54
CA LEU A 675 12.63 -23.69 -1.54
C LEU A 675 13.15 -24.98 -0.89
N ALA A 676 13.91 -24.85 0.20
CA ALA A 676 14.49 -25.99 0.91
C ALA A 676 13.43 -26.91 1.52
N ASP A 677 12.37 -26.33 2.14
CA ASP A 677 11.25 -27.09 2.70
C ASP A 677 10.48 -27.91 1.63
N ARG A 678 10.56 -27.50 0.35
CA ARG A 678 9.94 -28.18 -0.80
C ARG A 678 10.89 -29.09 -1.58
N GLY A 679 12.05 -29.37 -1.00
CA GLY A 679 13.01 -30.32 -1.53
C GLY A 679 13.91 -29.80 -2.64
N ILE A 680 13.87 -28.51 -2.98
CA ILE A 680 14.77 -27.89 -3.95
C ILE A 680 16.18 -27.82 -3.37
N MET A 681 17.19 -28.17 -4.17
CA MET A 681 18.60 -28.08 -3.77
C MET A 681 19.08 -26.63 -3.79
N VAL A 682 19.21 -26.03 -2.60
CA VAL A 682 19.67 -24.64 -2.47
C VAL A 682 21.16 -24.58 -2.18
N LYS A 683 21.88 -23.80 -3.00
CA LYS A 683 23.28 -23.41 -2.79
C LYS A 683 23.36 -21.94 -2.43
N VAL A 684 24.23 -21.60 -1.46
CA VAL A 684 24.49 -20.21 -1.11
C VAL A 684 25.90 -19.82 -1.55
N ASN A 685 25.99 -18.83 -2.44
CA ASN A 685 27.24 -18.19 -2.83
C ASN A 685 27.56 -17.03 -1.86
N ILE A 686 28.79 -16.99 -1.38
CA ILE A 686 29.28 -15.95 -0.45
C ILE A 686 30.55 -15.35 -1.06
N VAL A 687 30.54 -14.10 -1.43
CA VAL A 687 31.74 -13.38 -1.87
C VAL A 687 32.45 -12.86 -0.63
N MET A 688 33.69 -13.31 -0.38
CA MET A 688 34.49 -12.85 0.73
C MET A 688 35.06 -11.45 0.47
N LEU A 689 34.67 -10.49 1.29
CA LEU A 689 35.05 -9.08 1.25
C LEU A 689 35.89 -8.76 2.47
N LYS A 690 37.19 -8.60 2.27
CA LYS A 690 38.17 -8.44 3.35
C LYS A 690 37.92 -7.17 4.17
N GLY A 691 37.78 -7.32 5.49
CA GLY A 691 37.47 -6.23 6.41
C GLY A 691 35.98 -5.82 6.43
N ILE A 692 35.11 -6.48 5.66
CA ILE A 692 33.65 -6.22 5.65
C ILE A 692 32.90 -7.43 6.20
N ASN A 693 32.98 -8.60 5.54
CA ASN A 693 32.22 -9.79 5.92
C ASN A 693 33.09 -11.02 6.24
N ASP A 694 34.40 -10.96 6.09
CA ASP A 694 35.33 -12.07 6.32
C ASP A 694 35.21 -12.68 7.73
N HIS A 695 34.96 -11.89 8.74
CA HIS A 695 34.74 -12.31 10.13
C HIS A 695 33.30 -12.87 10.38
N HIS A 696 32.35 -12.68 9.46
CA HIS A 696 30.95 -13.02 9.61
C HIS A 696 30.52 -14.25 8.79
N ILE A 697 31.39 -14.77 7.91
CA ILE A 697 31.03 -15.86 6.97
C ILE A 697 30.68 -17.16 7.71
N GLU A 698 31.25 -17.43 8.85
CA GLU A 698 30.95 -18.61 9.67
C GLU A 698 29.50 -18.56 10.16
N ASP A 699 29.00 -17.40 10.58
CA ASP A 699 27.61 -17.20 11.02
C ASP A 699 26.63 -17.35 9.87
N ILE A 700 27.00 -16.86 8.67
CA ILE A 700 26.19 -17.09 7.45
C ILE A 700 26.03 -18.59 7.22
N THR A 701 27.13 -19.36 7.26
CA THR A 701 27.07 -20.80 7.00
C THR A 701 26.24 -21.57 8.02
N LYS A 702 26.26 -21.19 9.29
CA LYS A 702 25.38 -21.74 10.33
C LYS A 702 23.91 -21.42 10.02
N LYS A 703 23.61 -20.15 9.74
CA LYS A 703 22.24 -19.69 9.49
C LYS A 703 21.60 -20.34 8.27
N VAL A 704 22.32 -20.39 7.14
CA VAL A 704 21.75 -20.99 5.92
C VAL A 704 21.58 -22.51 6.05
N LYS A 705 22.43 -23.18 6.86
CA LYS A 705 22.25 -24.62 7.20
C LYS A 705 20.96 -24.85 8.00
N GLU A 706 20.71 -24.02 9.02
CA GLU A 706 19.47 -24.07 9.80
C GLU A 706 18.21 -23.94 8.90
N LEU A 707 18.31 -23.15 7.85
CA LEU A 707 17.21 -22.92 6.90
C LEU A 707 17.11 -23.96 5.79
N GLY A 708 18.01 -24.97 5.77
CA GLY A 708 17.95 -26.13 4.87
C GLY A 708 18.80 -26.01 3.60
N ALA A 709 19.71 -25.05 3.50
CA ALA A 709 20.66 -25.05 2.40
C ALA A 709 21.52 -26.34 2.38
N GLY A 710 21.77 -26.86 1.17
CA GLY A 710 22.55 -28.10 0.98
C GLY A 710 24.06 -27.91 0.91
N ILE A 711 24.50 -26.78 0.37
CA ILE A 711 25.92 -26.49 0.11
C ILE A 711 26.19 -25.00 0.08
N THR A 712 27.38 -24.57 0.51
CA THR A 712 27.85 -23.19 0.36
C THR A 712 29.11 -23.11 -0.51
N ASN A 713 29.30 -21.94 -1.13
CA ASN A 713 30.43 -21.66 -1.99
C ASN A 713 31.03 -20.29 -1.60
N ILE A 714 32.11 -20.32 -0.83
CA ILE A 714 32.83 -19.11 -0.47
C ILE A 714 33.75 -18.74 -1.62
N MET A 715 33.57 -17.58 -2.21
CA MET A 715 34.26 -17.12 -3.41
C MET A 715 35.19 -15.95 -3.11
N GLN A 716 36.29 -15.90 -3.83
CA GLN A 716 37.16 -14.74 -3.83
C GLN A 716 36.47 -13.57 -4.57
N MET A 717 36.52 -12.37 -4.00
CA MET A 717 36.13 -11.16 -4.69
C MET A 717 37.14 -10.83 -5.78
N ILE A 718 36.66 -10.55 -6.98
CA ILE A 718 37.47 -10.10 -8.09
C ILE A 718 37.28 -8.58 -8.20
N PRO A 719 38.31 -7.73 -7.98
CA PRO A 719 38.23 -6.29 -8.13
C PRO A 719 37.92 -5.92 -9.59
N VAL A 720 36.90 -5.10 -9.78
CA VAL A 720 36.49 -4.67 -11.12
C VAL A 720 36.78 -3.18 -11.24
N LYS A 721 37.50 -2.77 -12.26
CA LYS A 721 37.83 -1.37 -12.55
C LYS A 721 36.57 -0.56 -12.77
N GLY A 722 36.39 0.51 -11.97
CA GLY A 722 35.19 1.35 -11.95
C GLY A 722 34.12 0.92 -10.93
N SER A 723 34.28 -0.20 -10.22
CA SER A 723 33.44 -0.57 -9.09
C SER A 723 33.85 0.16 -7.80
N VAL A 724 32.95 0.24 -6.82
CA VAL A 724 33.26 0.85 -5.51
C VAL A 724 34.43 0.14 -4.82
N PHE A 725 34.55 -1.19 -5.00
CA PHE A 725 35.59 -2.02 -4.40
C PHE A 725 36.79 -2.32 -5.34
N GLU A 726 37.01 -1.46 -6.36
CA GLU A 726 38.14 -1.60 -7.28
C GLU A 726 39.50 -1.77 -6.60
N ASN A 727 39.71 -1.05 -5.51
CA ASN A 727 40.99 -1.06 -4.75
C ASN A 727 40.96 -1.92 -3.49
N MET A 728 39.97 -2.79 -3.32
CA MET A 728 39.90 -3.69 -2.17
C MET A 728 41.01 -4.72 -2.20
N PRO A 729 41.68 -5.02 -1.05
CA PRO A 729 42.75 -6.03 -1.00
C PRO A 729 42.25 -7.40 -1.44
N LEU A 730 43.02 -8.04 -2.32
CA LEU A 730 42.73 -9.41 -2.77
C LEU A 730 42.82 -10.39 -1.58
N THR A 731 41.90 -11.34 -1.55
CA THR A 731 41.98 -12.51 -0.68
C THR A 731 42.91 -13.55 -1.32
N THR A 732 43.73 -14.21 -0.54
CA THR A 732 44.58 -15.29 -1.05
C THR A 732 43.81 -16.61 -1.13
N ASN A 733 44.24 -17.49 -2.02
CA ASN A 733 43.66 -18.85 -2.09
C ASN A 733 43.79 -19.59 -0.74
N LYS A 734 44.84 -19.33 0.03
CA LYS A 734 45.03 -19.92 1.35
C LYS A 734 43.95 -19.45 2.34
N GLU A 735 43.68 -18.14 2.41
CA GLU A 735 42.63 -17.57 3.28
C GLU A 735 41.24 -18.15 2.95
N ILE A 736 40.92 -18.29 1.63
CA ILE A 736 39.64 -18.91 1.19
C ILE A 736 39.61 -20.40 1.59
N MET A 737 40.69 -21.13 1.39
CA MET A 737 40.72 -22.56 1.72
C MET A 737 40.65 -22.81 3.22
N ASP A 738 41.32 -21.99 4.03
CA ASP A 738 41.28 -22.09 5.49
C ASP A 738 39.87 -21.77 6.01
N LEU A 739 39.20 -20.75 5.45
CA LEU A 739 37.85 -20.40 5.81
C LEU A 739 36.83 -21.48 5.38
N ARG A 740 36.96 -22.05 4.17
CA ARG A 740 36.12 -23.17 3.72
C ARG A 740 36.24 -24.36 4.65
N LYS A 741 37.47 -24.76 5.06
CA LYS A 741 37.71 -25.85 6.03
C LYS A 741 37.03 -25.56 7.38
N LYS A 742 37.14 -24.33 7.86
CA LYS A 742 36.47 -23.90 9.10
C LYS A 742 34.95 -24.00 9.00
N CYS A 743 34.36 -23.54 7.87
CA CYS A 743 32.92 -23.55 7.63
C CYS A 743 32.36 -24.94 7.27
N GLU A 744 33.20 -25.88 6.82
CA GLU A 744 32.79 -27.25 6.45
C GLU A 744 32.18 -28.04 7.61
N ILE A 745 32.55 -27.68 8.85
CA ILE A 745 31.97 -28.23 10.07
C ILE A 745 30.46 -27.95 10.12
N ASN A 746 30.02 -26.78 9.61
CA ASN A 746 28.61 -26.37 9.60
C ASN A 746 27.84 -26.91 8.40
N ILE A 747 28.41 -26.77 7.19
CA ILE A 747 27.75 -27.12 5.92
C ILE A 747 28.77 -27.47 4.86
N LYS A 748 28.42 -28.42 3.96
CA LYS A 748 29.28 -28.84 2.82
C LYS A 748 29.75 -27.63 2.01
N GLN A 749 31.05 -27.62 1.65
CA GLN A 749 31.68 -26.54 0.88
C GLN A 749 31.94 -26.97 -0.58
N MET A 750 31.75 -26.01 -1.52
CA MET A 750 32.13 -26.21 -2.92
C MET A 750 33.60 -25.83 -3.14
N TYR A 751 34.49 -26.79 -3.41
CA TYR A 751 35.92 -26.55 -3.63
C TYR A 751 36.31 -26.32 -5.10
N HIS A 752 35.48 -26.75 -6.06
CA HIS A 752 35.78 -26.78 -7.49
C HIS A 752 35.18 -25.63 -8.28
N CYS A 753 34.71 -24.55 -7.65
CA CYS A 753 34.13 -23.40 -8.30
C CYS A 753 35.13 -22.68 -9.20
N LYS A 754 34.72 -22.35 -10.45
CA LYS A 754 35.54 -21.63 -11.44
C LYS A 754 35.05 -20.21 -11.70
N GLN A 755 34.04 -19.71 -10.94
CA GLN A 755 33.46 -18.38 -11.12
C GLN A 755 33.07 -18.09 -12.60
N CYS A 756 32.26 -18.98 -13.18
CA CYS A 756 31.95 -19.01 -14.60
C CYS A 756 31.26 -17.71 -15.08
N ARG A 757 31.45 -17.40 -16.35
CA ARG A 757 30.73 -16.35 -17.10
C ARG A 757 29.24 -16.65 -17.21
N ALA A 758 28.44 -15.62 -17.51
CA ALA A 758 26.99 -15.77 -17.70
C ALA A 758 26.60 -16.51 -19.00
N ASP A 759 27.53 -16.65 -19.94
CA ASP A 759 27.39 -17.37 -21.22
C ASP A 759 28.25 -18.65 -21.29
N ALA A 760 28.72 -19.18 -20.19
CA ALA A 760 29.63 -20.31 -20.12
C ALA A 760 29.03 -21.63 -20.65
N ILE A 761 29.73 -22.35 -21.52
CA ILE A 761 29.29 -23.63 -22.13
C ILE A 761 30.42 -24.68 -22.03
N GLY A 762 30.11 -25.90 -21.62
CA GLY A 762 31.05 -27.03 -21.55
C GLY A 762 31.31 -27.51 -20.13
N LEU A 763 32.42 -28.21 -19.92
CA LEU A 763 32.86 -28.68 -18.60
C LEU A 763 33.36 -27.52 -17.74
N LEU A 764 33.36 -27.67 -16.42
CA LEU A 764 33.84 -26.63 -15.50
C LEU A 764 35.31 -26.23 -15.72
N GLY A 765 36.14 -27.15 -16.25
CA GLY A 765 37.56 -26.91 -16.56
C GLY A 765 37.82 -26.56 -18.03
N ASP A 766 36.80 -26.67 -18.91
CA ASP A 766 36.91 -26.43 -20.35
C ASP A 766 35.69 -25.65 -20.82
N ASP A 767 35.85 -24.33 -20.85
CA ASP A 767 34.78 -23.41 -21.31
C ASP A 767 34.88 -23.20 -22.82
N GLN A 768 33.87 -23.66 -23.52
CA GLN A 768 33.76 -23.62 -24.98
C GLN A 768 32.82 -22.50 -25.48
N SER A 769 32.44 -21.54 -24.62
CA SER A 769 31.48 -20.49 -24.95
C SER A 769 31.84 -19.72 -26.24
N GLN A 770 33.15 -19.50 -26.48
CA GLN A 770 33.63 -18.80 -27.68
C GLN A 770 33.33 -19.56 -28.99
N LYS A 771 33.24 -20.90 -28.96
CA LYS A 771 32.88 -21.70 -30.15
C LYS A 771 31.43 -21.54 -30.55
N PHE A 772 30.59 -21.16 -29.59
CA PHE A 772 29.14 -21.04 -29.76
C PHE A 772 28.65 -19.58 -29.75
N SER A 773 29.52 -18.59 -29.68
CA SER A 773 29.18 -17.17 -29.56
C SER A 773 28.75 -16.50 -30.89
N LYS A 774 28.87 -17.16 -32.03
CA LYS A 774 28.58 -16.63 -33.38
C LYS A 774 27.40 -17.35 -34.05
N LEU A 775 26.46 -17.85 -33.35
CA LEU A 775 25.21 -18.35 -33.94
C LEU A 775 24.31 -17.15 -34.29
N THR A 776 24.55 -16.51 -35.40
CA THR A 776 23.54 -15.76 -36.15
C THR A 776 22.53 -16.78 -36.66
N ILE A 777 21.40 -16.89 -36.05
CA ILE A 777 20.20 -17.44 -36.66
C ILE A 777 19.92 -16.50 -37.81
N ASN A 778 19.82 -17.02 -39.03
CA ASN A 778 19.36 -16.29 -40.19
C ASN A 778 17.91 -15.90 -39.99
N THR A 779 17.65 -14.88 -39.21
CA THR A 779 16.44 -14.09 -39.23
C THR A 779 16.75 -12.88 -40.13
N ASP A 780 15.89 -12.63 -41.09
CA ASP A 780 16.01 -11.51 -42.02
C ASP A 780 16.37 -10.22 -41.27
N LYS A 781 17.54 -9.68 -41.60
CA LYS A 781 18.01 -8.41 -41.03
C LYS A 781 17.13 -7.29 -41.58
N SER A 782 16.16 -6.85 -40.76
CA SER A 782 15.70 -5.47 -40.84
C SER A 782 16.86 -4.56 -40.35
N GLU A 783 17.20 -3.54 -41.09
CA GLU A 783 18.28 -2.61 -40.77
C GLU A 783 18.13 -2.04 -39.35
N GLU A 784 19.14 -2.23 -38.50
CA GLU A 784 19.24 -1.69 -37.16
C GLU A 784 19.17 -0.16 -37.17
N LYS A 785 18.06 0.43 -36.82
CA LYS A 785 17.90 1.90 -36.68
C LYS A 785 18.27 2.34 -35.27
N SER A 786 19.43 2.99 -35.14
CA SER A 786 19.75 3.79 -33.96
C SER A 786 18.99 5.12 -34.02
N LEU A 787 18.33 5.53 -32.89
CA LEU A 787 17.60 6.78 -32.78
C LEU A 787 18.24 7.68 -31.73
N LYS A 788 18.38 9.00 -32.04
CA LYS A 788 18.93 9.98 -31.11
C LYS A 788 17.86 10.94 -30.61
N PHE A 789 17.93 11.30 -29.34
CA PHE A 789 16.99 12.19 -28.69
C PHE A 789 17.68 13.31 -27.93
N ALA A 790 17.18 14.53 -28.09
CA ALA A 790 17.60 15.69 -27.31
C ALA A 790 16.60 15.95 -26.18
N VAL A 791 17.06 15.93 -24.93
CA VAL A 791 16.23 16.02 -23.74
C VAL A 791 16.46 17.33 -22.99
N ALA A 792 15.40 18.11 -22.81
CA ALA A 792 15.41 19.32 -21.98
C ALA A 792 15.25 18.95 -20.51
N SER A 793 16.33 18.97 -19.76
CA SER A 793 16.35 18.63 -18.35
C SER A 793 17.17 19.63 -17.54
N LYS A 794 16.72 19.93 -16.32
CA LYS A 794 17.45 20.69 -15.31
C LYS A 794 18.15 19.77 -14.30
N SER A 795 17.51 18.67 -13.98
CA SER A 795 18.01 17.70 -13.00
C SER A 795 19.00 16.68 -13.58
N GLY A 796 18.99 16.46 -14.90
CA GLY A 796 19.71 15.36 -15.56
C GLY A 796 19.11 13.97 -15.27
N ILE A 797 17.94 13.90 -14.62
CA ILE A 797 17.27 12.65 -14.21
C ILE A 797 15.89 12.55 -14.88
N GLY A 798 15.14 13.64 -14.93
CA GLY A 798 13.79 13.70 -15.50
C GLY A 798 13.66 14.72 -16.62
N VAL A 799 12.59 14.63 -17.43
CA VAL A 799 12.21 15.63 -18.43
C VAL A 799 11.46 16.75 -17.72
N ASP A 800 12.19 17.67 -17.10
CA ASP A 800 11.66 18.64 -16.14
C ASP A 800 11.80 20.10 -16.57
N MET A 801 12.20 20.36 -17.83
CA MET A 801 12.43 21.70 -18.34
C MET A 801 11.54 22.04 -19.54
N HIS A 802 11.03 23.30 -19.54
CA HIS A 802 10.34 23.88 -20.69
C HIS A 802 11.34 24.14 -21.82
N PHE A 803 11.00 23.73 -23.03
CA PHE A 803 11.88 23.87 -24.21
C PHE A 803 12.49 25.27 -24.36
N GLY A 804 11.67 26.32 -24.27
CA GLY A 804 12.13 27.71 -24.45
C GLY A 804 13.07 28.23 -23.35
N HIS A 805 13.15 27.54 -22.21
CA HIS A 805 14.01 27.88 -21.08
C HIS A 805 15.28 27.03 -21.00
N ALA A 806 15.41 26.03 -21.88
CA ALA A 806 16.56 25.16 -21.88
C ALA A 806 17.82 25.96 -22.29
N SER A 807 18.87 25.86 -21.46
CA SER A 807 20.21 26.34 -21.74
C SER A 807 21.15 25.23 -22.20
N GLU A 808 20.69 24.01 -22.14
CA GLU A 808 21.42 22.81 -22.49
C GLU A 808 20.45 21.65 -22.80
N PHE A 809 20.88 20.75 -23.67
CA PHE A 809 20.20 19.50 -23.99
C PHE A 809 21.10 18.32 -23.67
N TYR A 810 20.52 17.31 -23.04
CA TYR A 810 21.15 16.00 -22.83
C TYR A 810 20.83 15.12 -24.04
N ILE A 811 21.84 14.61 -24.72
CA ILE A 811 21.69 13.77 -25.92
C ILE A 811 21.78 12.30 -25.52
N TYR A 812 20.73 11.57 -25.87
CA TYR A 812 20.62 10.12 -25.63
C TYR A 812 20.46 9.37 -26.93
N GLU A 813 21.03 8.19 -27.02
CA GLU A 813 20.86 7.24 -28.10
C GLU A 813 20.00 6.07 -27.58
N TYR A 814 19.01 5.69 -28.37
CA TYR A 814 18.26 4.47 -28.24
C TYR A 814 18.69 3.47 -29.30
N LYS A 815 19.22 2.33 -28.89
CA LYS A 815 19.64 1.26 -29.79
C LYS A 815 19.36 -0.10 -29.12
N ASP A 816 18.68 -1.01 -29.83
CA ASP A 816 18.43 -2.40 -29.40
C ASP A 816 17.79 -2.52 -28.01
N GLY A 817 16.85 -1.63 -27.65
CA GLY A 817 16.20 -1.62 -26.35
C GLY A 817 17.02 -0.96 -25.23
N ASP A 818 18.18 -0.38 -25.55
CA ASP A 818 19.07 0.25 -24.57
C ASP A 818 19.13 1.78 -24.76
N VAL A 819 19.02 2.53 -23.67
CA VAL A 819 19.11 4.00 -23.65
C VAL A 819 20.49 4.41 -23.15
N ARG A 820 21.27 5.11 -23.99
CA ARG A 820 22.64 5.54 -23.65
C ARG A 820 22.76 7.05 -23.66
N TYR A 821 23.29 7.62 -22.61
CA TYR A 821 23.72 9.01 -22.60
C TYR A 821 24.95 9.17 -23.49
N LEU A 822 24.90 10.12 -24.41
CA LEU A 822 26.02 10.42 -25.31
C LEU A 822 26.80 11.64 -24.83
N GLU A 823 26.13 12.79 -24.76
CA GLU A 823 26.78 14.06 -24.52
C GLU A 823 25.75 15.12 -24.05
N LYS A 824 26.28 16.26 -23.61
CA LYS A 824 25.51 17.44 -23.29
C LYS A 824 25.87 18.57 -24.28
N ARG A 825 24.86 19.25 -24.76
CA ARG A 825 25.01 20.34 -25.72
C ARG A 825 24.45 21.63 -25.16
N ASP A 826 25.27 22.67 -25.06
CA ASP A 826 24.85 24.00 -24.62
C ASP A 826 24.09 24.74 -25.73
N VAL A 827 23.05 25.46 -25.35
CA VAL A 827 22.22 26.26 -26.26
C VAL A 827 21.86 27.61 -25.64
N ASP A 828 21.69 28.62 -26.48
CA ASP A 828 21.13 29.89 -26.04
C ASP A 828 19.62 29.74 -25.77
N LYS A 829 19.13 30.30 -24.68
CA LYS A 829 17.71 30.23 -24.33
C LYS A 829 16.83 30.82 -25.43
N TYR A 830 15.85 30.03 -25.88
CA TYR A 830 14.93 30.47 -26.93
C TYR A 830 13.98 31.60 -26.49
N CYS A 831 13.55 31.59 -25.20
CA CYS A 831 12.62 32.57 -24.66
C CYS A 831 13.22 33.30 -23.44
N ASN A 832 13.36 34.64 -23.54
CA ASN A 832 13.88 35.50 -22.45
C ASN A 832 12.80 36.39 -21.77
N GLY A 833 11.49 36.12 -21.97
CA GLY A 833 10.39 36.89 -21.41
C GLY A 833 9.78 37.92 -22.36
N LYS A 834 8.75 38.66 -21.94
CA LYS A 834 7.76 39.39 -22.74
C LYS A 834 8.24 40.61 -23.54
N GLU A 835 9.50 40.97 -23.63
CA GLU A 835 9.89 42.29 -24.17
C GLU A 835 10.74 42.33 -25.45
N VAL A 836 11.13 41.26 -26.11
CA VAL A 836 11.87 41.36 -27.41
C VAL A 836 11.48 40.22 -28.35
N CYS A 837 10.57 40.47 -29.28
CA CYS A 837 10.11 39.52 -30.32
C CYS A 837 10.61 39.79 -31.73
N GLU A 838 11.74 40.46 -31.95
CA GLU A 838 12.21 40.80 -33.34
C GLU A 838 13.33 39.89 -33.87
N GLU A 839 13.85 38.90 -33.12
CA GLU A 839 14.95 38.01 -33.58
C GLU A 839 14.65 36.49 -33.47
N GLU A 840 13.38 36.08 -33.52
CA GLU A 840 13.00 34.67 -33.29
C GLU A 840 13.49 33.68 -34.35
N GLU A 841 13.62 34.10 -35.63
CA GLU A 841 14.07 33.19 -36.71
C GLU A 841 15.55 32.82 -36.58
N ASP A 842 16.39 33.74 -36.12
CA ASP A 842 17.83 33.48 -35.96
C ASP A 842 18.15 32.60 -34.73
N LYS A 843 17.37 32.74 -33.66
CA LYS A 843 17.52 31.92 -32.43
C LYS A 843 17.07 30.47 -32.63
N PHE A 844 15.95 30.27 -33.36
CA PHE A 844 15.51 28.92 -33.70
C PHE A 844 16.48 28.23 -34.66
N ALA A 845 17.03 28.94 -35.63
CA ALA A 845 18.00 28.40 -36.56
C ALA A 845 19.30 27.95 -35.88
N LYS A 846 19.78 28.68 -34.85
CA LYS A 846 20.93 28.25 -34.01
C LYS A 846 20.63 27.02 -33.18
N LEU A 847 19.47 26.99 -32.48
CA LEU A 847 19.07 25.90 -31.64
C LEU A 847 18.78 24.62 -32.46
N SER A 848 18.11 24.76 -33.59
CA SER A 848 17.79 23.63 -34.47
C SER A 848 19.05 22.95 -35.04
N LYS A 849 20.13 23.68 -35.25
CA LYS A 849 21.43 23.09 -35.65
C LYS A 849 22.01 22.18 -34.57
N VAL A 850 21.82 22.52 -33.30
CA VAL A 850 22.36 21.73 -32.17
C VAL A 850 21.67 20.38 -32.04
N VAL A 851 20.40 20.26 -32.44
CA VAL A 851 19.60 19.03 -32.36
C VAL A 851 19.26 18.40 -33.71
N SER A 852 19.91 18.90 -34.81
CA SER A 852 19.59 18.52 -36.18
C SER A 852 19.89 17.05 -36.53
N ASP A 853 20.74 16.37 -35.75
CA ASP A 853 21.07 14.95 -35.84
C ASP A 853 20.22 14.07 -34.94
N CYS A 854 19.23 14.66 -34.21
CA CYS A 854 18.34 13.94 -33.37
C CYS A 854 17.03 13.59 -34.08
N ASN A 855 16.47 12.41 -33.79
CA ASN A 855 15.19 11.94 -34.29
C ASN A 855 14.01 12.54 -33.52
N GLY A 856 14.23 12.95 -32.25
CA GLY A 856 13.21 13.55 -31.42
C GLY A 856 13.75 14.52 -30.38
N VAL A 857 12.86 15.43 -29.93
CA VAL A 857 13.09 16.35 -28.80
C VAL A 857 12.10 16.06 -27.68
N LEU A 858 12.60 15.82 -26.46
CA LEU A 858 11.81 15.58 -25.24
C LEU A 858 11.88 16.82 -24.34
N CYS A 859 10.73 17.32 -23.92
CA CYS A 859 10.65 18.48 -23.03
C CYS A 859 9.35 18.46 -22.21
N LEU A 860 9.31 19.20 -21.10
CA LEU A 860 8.12 19.33 -20.27
C LEU A 860 6.97 20.04 -21.02
N ARG A 861 7.30 21.12 -21.74
CA ARG A 861 6.37 21.89 -22.58
C ARG A 861 7.13 22.62 -23.68
N ILE A 862 6.45 22.88 -24.82
CA ILE A 862 6.94 23.61 -25.94
C ILE A 862 5.80 24.41 -26.60
N GLY A 863 6.08 25.55 -27.18
CA GLY A 863 5.11 26.34 -27.93
C GLY A 863 4.74 25.70 -29.26
N ASP A 864 3.57 26.04 -29.80
CA ASP A 864 3.07 25.46 -31.06
C ASP A 864 3.93 25.78 -32.29
N GLU A 865 4.55 26.96 -32.32
CA GLU A 865 5.37 27.38 -33.44
C GLU A 865 6.71 26.61 -33.52
N PRO A 866 7.53 26.51 -32.48
CA PRO A 866 8.71 25.65 -32.51
C PRO A 866 8.36 24.17 -32.79
N LYS A 867 7.23 23.67 -32.25
CA LYS A 867 6.78 22.32 -32.53
C LYS A 867 6.51 22.06 -34.00
N LYS A 868 5.84 22.99 -34.69
CA LYS A 868 5.60 22.91 -36.15
C LYS A 868 6.89 22.98 -36.94
N LYS A 869 7.84 23.84 -36.54
CA LYS A 869 9.15 23.97 -37.20
C LYS A 869 9.97 22.67 -37.09
N PHE A 870 10.00 22.00 -35.93
CA PHE A 870 10.65 20.70 -35.75
C PHE A 870 9.99 19.60 -36.59
N LYS A 871 8.67 19.56 -36.66
CA LYS A 871 7.94 18.59 -37.49
C LYS A 871 8.27 18.74 -38.96
N ASN A 872 8.44 20.00 -39.44
CA ASN A 872 8.85 20.27 -40.82
C ASN A 872 10.32 19.84 -41.09
N MET A 873 11.15 19.71 -40.06
CA MET A 873 12.53 19.22 -40.16
C MET A 873 12.62 17.69 -39.99
N GLY A 874 11.49 16.98 -39.79
CA GLY A 874 11.46 15.54 -39.55
C GLY A 874 11.93 15.14 -38.16
N ILE A 875 11.87 16.08 -37.17
CA ILE A 875 12.21 15.84 -35.77
C ILE A 875 10.90 15.79 -34.97
N ASP A 876 10.63 14.66 -34.32
CA ASP A 876 9.44 14.49 -33.50
C ASP A 876 9.59 15.18 -32.15
N VAL A 877 8.47 15.71 -31.59
CA VAL A 877 8.49 16.43 -30.35
C VAL A 877 7.57 15.75 -29.35
N PHE A 878 8.14 15.31 -28.22
CA PHE A 878 7.47 14.61 -27.15
C PHE A 878 7.41 15.47 -25.89
N MET A 879 6.21 15.67 -25.34
CA MET A 879 6.00 16.40 -24.08
C MET A 879 5.69 15.41 -22.97
N THR A 880 6.55 15.33 -21.97
CA THR A 880 6.44 14.41 -20.85
C THR A 880 7.09 14.98 -19.58
N CYS A 881 6.81 14.38 -18.42
CA CYS A 881 7.48 14.68 -17.15
C CYS A 881 8.12 13.43 -16.50
N GLU A 882 8.33 12.39 -17.29
CA GLU A 882 8.91 11.12 -16.84
C GLU A 882 10.44 11.20 -16.64
N THR A 883 11.04 10.10 -16.14
CA THR A 883 12.49 9.96 -16.13
C THR A 883 13.02 9.94 -17.56
N ILE A 884 14.25 10.39 -17.76
CA ILE A 884 14.83 10.51 -19.11
C ILE A 884 14.85 9.17 -19.83
N GLU A 885 15.26 8.09 -19.14
CA GLU A 885 15.34 6.75 -19.72
C GLU A 885 13.97 6.27 -20.21
N THR A 886 12.96 6.33 -19.35
CA THR A 886 11.58 5.93 -19.70
C THR A 886 11.00 6.79 -20.85
N ALA A 887 11.27 8.09 -20.82
CA ALA A 887 10.79 9.01 -21.85
C ALA A 887 11.44 8.73 -23.21
N VAL A 888 12.74 8.41 -23.24
CA VAL A 888 13.48 8.06 -24.47
C VAL A 888 13.01 6.71 -25.01
N GLU A 889 12.81 5.70 -24.15
CA GLU A 889 12.27 4.39 -24.55
C GLU A 889 10.91 4.54 -25.24
N LYS A 890 9.93 5.20 -24.58
CA LYS A 890 8.59 5.42 -25.13
C LYS A 890 8.61 6.22 -26.44
N ALA A 891 9.46 7.26 -26.52
CA ALA A 891 9.60 8.06 -27.72
C ALA A 891 10.21 7.25 -28.89
N ALA A 892 11.19 6.41 -28.59
CA ALA A 892 11.80 5.52 -29.57
C ALA A 892 10.81 4.49 -30.13
N GLU A 893 10.05 3.85 -29.22
CA GLU A 893 9.00 2.93 -29.61
C GLU A 893 7.93 3.58 -30.50
N ALA A 894 7.51 4.80 -30.16
CA ALA A 894 6.53 5.55 -30.95
C ALA A 894 7.05 5.83 -32.40
N ILE A 895 8.33 6.19 -32.53
CA ILE A 895 8.95 6.41 -33.85
C ILE A 895 9.07 5.09 -34.62
N LEU A 896 9.47 4.01 -33.95
CA LEU A 896 9.67 2.71 -34.59
C LEU A 896 8.34 2.07 -35.04
N LYS A 897 7.27 2.25 -34.25
CA LYS A 897 5.92 1.73 -34.55
C LYS A 897 5.12 2.65 -35.51
N GLY A 898 5.59 3.84 -35.82
CA GLY A 898 4.93 4.80 -36.71
C GLY A 898 3.61 5.35 -36.19
N THR A 899 3.38 5.27 -34.85
CA THR A 899 2.15 5.75 -34.22
C THR A 899 2.15 7.28 -34.04
N GLU A 900 1.02 7.95 -34.36
CA GLU A 900 0.89 9.39 -34.15
C GLU A 900 1.05 9.79 -32.66
N VAL A 901 1.94 10.74 -32.42
CA VAL A 901 2.40 11.27 -31.10
C VAL A 901 1.28 11.70 -30.13
N LYS A 902 0.03 11.73 -30.52
CA LYS A 902 -1.09 12.25 -29.71
C LYS A 902 -1.63 11.32 -28.62
N GLU A 903 -1.39 10.03 -28.67
CA GLU A 903 -2.03 9.04 -27.79
C GLU A 903 -1.13 8.50 -26.66
N ILE A 904 0.17 8.56 -26.78
CA ILE A 904 1.11 7.87 -25.87
C ILE A 904 1.34 8.61 -24.54
N LEU A 905 1.02 9.88 -24.44
CA LEU A 905 1.33 10.75 -23.29
C LEU A 905 0.12 11.11 -22.41
N ARG A 906 -1.00 10.39 -22.51
CA ARG A 906 -2.20 10.55 -21.67
C ARG A 906 -2.51 9.33 -20.76
N ALA A 907 -1.63 8.35 -20.66
CA ALA A 907 -1.77 7.23 -19.74
C ALA A 907 -1.02 7.50 -18.42
#